data_3dffb077dff755b77465123e98f73ec6
#
_entry.id   3dffb077dff755b77465123e98f73ec6
#
_cell.length_a   1.000
_cell.length_b   1.000
_cell.length_c   1.000
_cell.angle_alpha   90.00
_cell.angle_beta   90.00
_cell.angle_gamma   90.00
#
_symmetry.space_group_name_H-M   'P 1'
#
loop_
_entity.id
_entity.type
_entity.pdbx_description
1 polymer ?
#
loop_
_entity_poly.entity_id
_entity_poly.type
_entity_poly.pdbx_seq_one_letter_code
_entity_poly.pdbx_strand_id
1 'polypeptide(L)'
;MDGTAIYAGKKTEVVAVDLLDANLASNVTRQIYGQVVGLNIYDGGAGGLQLNIGGRGLDPNRSANFNTRQNGYDISADVLGYPESYYTPPPEALSEIQVVRGAASLQYGTQFGGLVNFKFKSPNPNKKIEFISRQTVGSYDLLASFNSISGTLGKFSYYNYFNYKEGKGFRPNTSFNSRNYHGHFEYLLSDKTKIWFEATISDYLAQQPGGLTDAQFQDDPTISIRERNWFDVSWLLGNVRLEHRFSNSTEFSLNLFGLDASRSALGFRENRVLSLDPGEERELLIDNFQNWGTEARLLTRYKIGQQDAVALIGSKYYQAFNRQRQGAGPATAGPDFSFVDEEFPTFARRSTYTFPNLNLAFFGENIFNITNRLSITPGFRFEYIKTQGVGNFTRVFTDLAGNLISTDIQEEDRTNERSFLLLGIGAAYQLAKQTELYANFSENFRSITFNDIRIVNPAQIISEDLEDETGFTADLGVRGTVNDLLRFDVSGFMLYYSNRISANNQIIDEFNRVRNITDNVGTALILGIETVADINLKKILFQANNDIKLNLFLNSALTTSEYIQSDLNNAIDGQKVEHIPEVNIKTGLRFGYKNFLGSIQYSYLSEQFNDPLNSEPFSDSTAPNAGIIGTLPAYDVMDLSLSYTYKNWRLEAGINNLLDNSYFTQRATGYPGPGIIPAEPRTFYTTLQ
;
A
#
# COMPACT_ATOMS: atom_id res chain seq x y z
N MET A 1 9.61 -18.50 12.00
CA MET A 1 9.07 -19.11 10.78
C MET A 1 7.57 -19.10 10.91
N ASP A 2 6.87 -18.75 9.86
CA ASP A 2 5.42 -18.81 9.81
C ASP A 2 5.05 -19.71 8.61
N GLY A 3 4.55 -20.91 8.89
CA GLY A 3 4.38 -21.96 7.88
C GLY A 3 5.67 -22.24 7.11
N THR A 4 5.59 -22.14 5.77
CA THR A 4 6.73 -22.35 4.86
C THR A 4 7.48 -21.04 4.51
N ALA A 5 7.65 -20.10 5.45
CA ALA A 5 8.37 -18.84 5.24
C ALA A 5 9.53 -18.65 6.23
N ILE A 6 10.62 -18.01 5.76
CA ILE A 6 11.83 -17.73 6.53
C ILE A 6 11.96 -16.23 6.77
N TYR A 7 12.12 -15.81 8.04
CA TYR A 7 12.27 -14.42 8.46
C TYR A 7 13.55 -14.16 9.29
N ALA A 8 14.44 -15.14 9.42
CA ALA A 8 15.67 -15.03 10.19
C ALA A 8 16.63 -13.99 9.58
N GLY A 9 17.21 -13.14 10.42
CA GLY A 9 18.14 -12.08 10.01
C GLY A 9 17.51 -10.93 9.23
N LYS A 10 16.19 -10.73 9.31
CA LYS A 10 15.44 -9.76 8.51
C LYS A 10 14.72 -8.74 9.38
N LYS A 11 14.56 -7.50 8.87
CA LYS A 11 13.71 -6.48 9.49
C LYS A 11 12.24 -6.89 9.27
N THR A 12 11.58 -7.30 10.34
CA THR A 12 10.18 -7.74 10.30
C THR A 12 9.39 -7.04 11.39
N GLU A 13 8.29 -6.41 11.02
CA GLU A 13 7.39 -5.70 11.91
C GLU A 13 6.01 -6.36 11.82
N VAL A 14 5.39 -6.57 12.97
CA VAL A 14 4.07 -7.21 13.06
C VAL A 14 3.14 -6.32 13.87
N VAL A 15 2.05 -5.91 13.25
CA VAL A 15 0.95 -5.20 13.91
C VAL A 15 -0.08 -6.23 14.34
N ALA A 16 -0.19 -6.50 15.64
CA ALA A 16 -1.23 -7.36 16.20
C ALA A 16 -2.53 -6.56 16.32
N VAL A 17 -3.46 -6.73 15.37
CA VAL A 17 -4.65 -5.88 15.22
C VAL A 17 -5.58 -6.00 16.43
N ASP A 18 -5.74 -7.18 17.00
CA ASP A 18 -6.57 -7.40 18.20
C ASP A 18 -6.06 -6.66 19.46
N LEU A 19 -4.81 -6.19 19.44
CA LEU A 19 -4.19 -5.43 20.55
C LEU A 19 -4.19 -3.91 20.32
N LEU A 20 -4.72 -3.46 19.21
CA LEU A 20 -4.80 -2.03 18.92
C LEU A 20 -6.01 -1.40 19.59
N ASP A 21 -5.79 -0.21 20.17
CA ASP A 21 -6.84 0.74 20.52
C ASP A 21 -6.84 1.82 19.42
N ALA A 22 -7.55 1.56 18.33
CA ALA A 22 -7.56 2.37 17.10
C ALA A 22 -8.95 2.35 16.46
N ASN A 23 -9.24 3.35 15.64
CA ASN A 23 -10.44 3.35 14.82
C ASN A 23 -10.30 2.36 13.65
N LEU A 24 -10.70 1.11 13.88
CA LEU A 24 -10.64 0.06 12.86
C LEU A 24 -11.70 0.29 11.78
N ALA A 25 -12.89 0.76 12.13
CA ALA A 25 -14.00 0.92 11.20
C ALA A 25 -13.71 1.91 10.07
N SER A 26 -13.01 3.01 10.37
CA SER A 26 -12.56 3.98 9.35
C SER A 26 -11.21 3.61 8.73
N ASN A 27 -10.58 2.49 9.14
CA ASN A 27 -9.26 2.06 8.66
C ASN A 27 -8.21 3.20 8.74
N VAL A 28 -8.16 3.91 9.88
CA VAL A 28 -7.25 5.05 10.06
C VAL A 28 -5.80 4.57 10.04
N THR A 29 -5.17 4.69 8.88
CA THR A 29 -3.85 4.11 8.57
C THR A 29 -2.78 4.54 9.56
N ARG A 30 -2.71 5.82 9.95
CA ARG A 30 -1.71 6.33 10.91
C ARG A 30 -1.84 5.68 12.31
N GLN A 31 -3.06 5.30 12.72
CA GLN A 31 -3.27 4.61 14.00
C GLN A 31 -2.92 3.12 13.90
N ILE A 32 -3.35 2.45 12.83
CA ILE A 32 -3.14 1.02 12.63
C ILE A 32 -1.66 0.71 12.43
N TYR A 33 -0.98 1.49 11.57
CA TYR A 33 0.43 1.31 11.27
C TYR A 33 1.36 2.18 12.14
N GLY A 34 0.85 2.74 13.24
CA GLY A 34 1.62 3.60 14.14
C GLY A 34 2.87 2.91 14.73
N GLN A 35 2.90 1.57 14.77
CA GLN A 35 4.02 0.78 15.25
C GLN A 35 4.99 0.32 14.15
N VAL A 36 4.69 0.60 12.88
CA VAL A 36 5.58 0.30 11.74
C VAL A 36 6.41 1.54 11.46
N VAL A 37 7.74 1.39 11.56
CA VAL A 37 8.65 2.54 11.47
C VAL A 37 8.86 3.02 10.02
N GLY A 38 9.08 4.32 9.86
CA GLY A 38 9.47 4.92 8.57
C GLY A 38 8.42 4.79 7.46
N LEU A 39 7.13 4.57 7.80
CA LEU A 39 6.05 4.64 6.83
C LEU A 39 5.59 6.08 6.61
N ASN A 40 5.60 6.50 5.36
CA ASN A 40 4.87 7.66 4.87
C ASN A 40 3.46 7.22 4.43
N ILE A 41 2.46 8.08 4.61
CA ILE A 41 1.05 7.73 4.44
C ILE A 41 0.36 8.86 3.69
N TYR A 42 -0.44 8.53 2.66
CA TYR A 42 -1.41 9.47 2.12
C TYR A 42 -2.73 9.31 2.87
N ASP A 43 -3.08 10.36 3.60
CA ASP A 43 -4.30 10.43 4.42
C ASP A 43 -5.35 11.27 3.67
N GLY A 44 -6.11 10.65 2.81
CA GLY A 44 -7.06 11.31 1.90
C GLY A 44 -8.54 11.17 2.29
N GLY A 45 -8.85 10.62 3.45
CA GLY A 45 -10.24 10.38 3.87
C GLY A 45 -10.92 9.23 3.10
N ALA A 46 -12.14 9.45 2.62
CA ALA A 46 -12.97 8.46 1.91
C ALA A 46 -13.15 7.15 2.68
N GLY A 47 -13.33 7.22 4.01
CA GLY A 47 -13.62 6.07 4.87
C GLY A 47 -12.55 4.99 4.89
N GLY A 48 -11.31 5.28 4.51
CA GLY A 48 -10.21 4.32 4.50
C GLY A 48 -10.40 3.16 3.53
N LEU A 49 -11.00 3.40 2.36
CA LEU A 49 -11.27 2.38 1.34
C LEU A 49 -9.99 1.88 0.66
N GLN A 50 -8.97 2.73 0.55
CA GLN A 50 -7.69 2.41 -0.06
C GLN A 50 -6.55 2.59 0.94
N LEU A 51 -5.59 1.68 0.92
CA LEU A 51 -4.37 1.78 1.69
C LEU A 51 -3.28 2.47 0.86
N ASN A 52 -2.77 3.58 1.39
CA ASN A 52 -1.72 4.35 0.75
C ASN A 52 -0.54 4.46 1.71
N ILE A 53 0.39 3.52 1.64
CA ILE A 53 1.61 3.50 2.45
C ILE A 53 2.84 3.35 1.57
N GLY A 54 3.86 4.14 1.84
CA GLY A 54 5.21 4.03 1.30
C GLY A 54 6.21 3.90 2.44
N GLY A 55 7.35 3.32 2.19
CA GLY A 55 8.39 3.17 3.20
C GLY A 55 9.73 3.64 2.68
N ARG A 56 10.50 4.37 3.52
CA ARG A 56 11.86 4.76 3.18
C ARG A 56 11.95 5.59 1.88
N GLY A 57 11.00 6.51 1.66
CA GLY A 57 11.01 7.39 0.49
C GLY A 57 10.38 6.83 -0.77
N LEU A 58 9.67 5.74 -0.67
CA LEU A 58 8.86 5.23 -1.76
C LEU A 58 7.48 5.87 -1.73
N ASP A 59 6.97 6.24 -2.91
CA ASP A 59 5.64 6.87 -3.06
C ASP A 59 4.56 6.00 -2.40
N PRO A 60 3.75 6.57 -1.47
CA PRO A 60 2.67 5.86 -0.81
C PRO A 60 1.50 5.46 -1.71
N ASN A 61 1.41 5.99 -2.92
CA ASN A 61 0.25 5.83 -3.80
C ASN A 61 -0.15 4.36 -3.95
N ARG A 62 -1.32 4.01 -3.40
CA ARG A 62 -1.95 2.68 -3.41
C ARG A 62 -0.99 1.54 -3.08
N SER A 63 0.01 1.82 -2.24
CA SER A 63 1.02 0.87 -1.77
C SER A 63 1.78 0.13 -2.90
N ALA A 64 1.86 0.72 -4.10
CA ALA A 64 2.42 0.09 -5.30
C ALA A 64 3.89 -0.38 -5.16
N ASN A 65 4.63 0.21 -4.22
CA ASN A 65 6.01 -0.16 -3.95
C ASN A 65 6.18 -1.37 -3.02
N PHE A 66 5.07 -1.91 -2.48
CA PHE A 66 5.05 -3.14 -1.70
C PHE A 66 4.49 -4.31 -2.51
N ASN A 67 4.97 -5.51 -2.25
CA ASN A 67 4.24 -6.71 -2.60
C ASN A 67 3.09 -6.88 -1.58
N THR A 68 1.85 -6.66 -2.00
CA THR A 68 0.68 -6.74 -1.12
C THR A 68 0.05 -8.12 -1.21
N ARG A 69 -0.12 -8.77 -0.05
CA ARG A 69 -0.65 -10.15 0.06
C ARG A 69 -1.74 -10.26 1.12
N GLN A 70 -2.61 -11.22 0.91
CA GLN A 70 -3.62 -11.70 1.87
C GLN A 70 -3.34 -13.17 2.15
N ASN A 71 -3.15 -13.56 3.41
CA ASN A 71 -2.81 -14.94 3.80
C ASN A 71 -1.69 -15.57 2.96
N GLY A 72 -0.76 -14.73 2.45
CA GLY A 72 0.41 -15.14 1.68
C GLY A 72 0.22 -15.24 0.17
N TYR A 73 -0.94 -14.91 -0.43
CA TYR A 73 -1.12 -14.80 -1.88
C TYR A 73 -1.33 -13.35 -2.34
N ASP A 74 -0.95 -13.05 -3.58
CA ASP A 74 -0.98 -11.70 -4.14
C ASP A 74 -2.41 -11.18 -4.29
N ILE A 75 -2.62 -9.86 -3.99
CA ILE A 75 -3.92 -9.18 -4.06
C ILE A 75 -3.90 -7.88 -4.87
N SER A 76 -2.76 -7.47 -5.41
CA SER A 76 -2.65 -6.31 -6.31
C SER A 76 -3.31 -6.59 -7.66
N ALA A 77 -3.63 -5.54 -8.38
CA ALA A 77 -4.25 -5.64 -9.70
C ALA A 77 -3.41 -6.46 -10.68
N ASP A 78 -2.11 -6.21 -10.72
CA ASP A 78 -1.11 -7.03 -11.40
C ASP A 78 0.25 -6.80 -10.73
N VAL A 79 0.83 -7.85 -10.17
CA VAL A 79 2.05 -7.79 -9.33
C VAL A 79 3.22 -7.06 -9.98
N LEU A 80 3.34 -7.11 -11.31
CA LEU A 80 4.46 -6.53 -12.05
C LEU A 80 4.05 -5.37 -12.95
N GLY A 81 2.90 -5.48 -13.62
CA GLY A 81 2.45 -4.50 -14.59
C GLY A 81 1.58 -3.39 -13.97
N TYR A 82 0.86 -3.68 -12.89
CA TYR A 82 0.01 -2.73 -12.17
C TYR A 82 -0.03 -3.08 -10.67
N PRO A 83 1.05 -2.81 -9.94
CA PRO A 83 1.23 -3.29 -8.56
C PRO A 83 0.30 -2.64 -7.53
N GLU A 84 -0.49 -1.65 -7.91
CA GLU A 84 -1.47 -0.99 -7.06
C GLU A 84 -2.57 -1.96 -6.60
N SER A 85 -3.04 -1.81 -5.36
CA SER A 85 -4.22 -2.47 -4.85
C SER A 85 -5.31 -1.47 -4.53
N TYR A 86 -6.49 -1.66 -5.12
CA TYR A 86 -7.69 -0.87 -4.80
C TYR A 86 -8.54 -1.51 -3.71
N TYR A 87 -8.20 -2.72 -3.32
CA TYR A 87 -8.80 -3.46 -2.23
C TYR A 87 -7.90 -3.41 -0.99
N THR A 88 -8.48 -3.09 0.16
CA THR A 88 -7.85 -3.19 1.48
C THR A 88 -8.74 -4.02 2.38
N PRO A 89 -8.26 -5.12 3.00
CA PRO A 89 -9.04 -5.88 3.96
C PRO A 89 -9.49 -5.01 5.13
N PRO A 90 -10.74 -5.15 5.63
CA PRO A 90 -11.18 -4.46 6.83
C PRO A 90 -10.34 -4.93 8.03
N PRO A 91 -9.76 -4.01 8.81
CA PRO A 91 -8.88 -4.36 9.93
C PRO A 91 -9.56 -5.25 10.98
N GLU A 92 -10.88 -5.12 11.14
CA GLU A 92 -11.67 -5.97 12.05
C GLU A 92 -11.57 -7.47 11.74
N ALA A 93 -11.31 -7.82 10.47
CA ALA A 93 -11.16 -9.19 10.01
C ALA A 93 -9.74 -9.75 10.24
N LEU A 94 -8.77 -8.89 10.52
CA LEU A 94 -7.36 -9.26 10.60
C LEU A 94 -6.94 -9.66 12.02
N SER A 95 -6.10 -10.67 12.12
CA SER A 95 -5.35 -10.99 13.36
C SER A 95 -4.05 -10.17 13.42
N GLU A 96 -3.35 -10.04 12.29
CA GLU A 96 -2.09 -9.30 12.21
C GLU A 96 -1.82 -8.77 10.81
N ILE A 97 -1.01 -7.72 10.74
CA ILE A 97 -0.42 -7.21 9.51
C ILE A 97 1.10 -7.37 9.63
N GLN A 98 1.68 -8.08 8.67
CA GLN A 98 3.12 -8.33 8.62
C GLN A 98 3.76 -7.40 7.60
N VAL A 99 4.76 -6.62 8.02
CA VAL A 99 5.59 -5.80 7.14
C VAL A 99 7.01 -6.34 7.17
N VAL A 100 7.53 -6.77 6.03
CA VAL A 100 8.85 -7.41 5.94
C VAL A 100 9.69 -6.69 4.91
N ARG A 101 10.86 -6.23 5.32
CA ARG A 101 11.77 -5.41 4.51
C ARG A 101 13.03 -6.16 4.13
N GLY A 102 13.71 -5.67 3.08
CA GLY A 102 15.00 -6.18 2.66
C GLY A 102 14.96 -7.61 2.10
N ALA A 103 15.95 -8.44 2.41
CA ALA A 103 16.18 -9.78 1.85
C ALA A 103 14.97 -10.74 1.94
N ALA A 104 14.03 -10.50 2.84
CA ALA A 104 12.80 -11.29 2.92
C ALA A 104 11.90 -11.14 1.71
N SER A 105 12.02 -10.04 0.96
CA SER A 105 11.25 -9.82 -0.25
C SER A 105 11.55 -10.86 -1.32
N LEU A 106 12.75 -11.45 -1.37
CA LEU A 106 13.14 -12.47 -2.36
C LEU A 106 12.20 -13.68 -2.38
N GLN A 107 11.60 -14.05 -1.24
CA GLN A 107 10.59 -15.12 -1.21
C GLN A 107 9.24 -14.73 -1.82
N TYR A 108 8.96 -13.43 -1.93
CA TYR A 108 7.63 -12.92 -2.28
C TYR A 108 7.61 -12.11 -3.57
N GLY A 109 8.62 -11.29 -3.80
CA GLY A 109 8.70 -10.42 -4.97
C GLY A 109 10.03 -9.68 -5.01
N THR A 110 10.09 -8.68 -5.87
CA THR A 110 11.30 -7.91 -6.16
C THR A 110 11.21 -6.47 -5.65
N GLN A 111 10.04 -6.05 -5.17
CA GLN A 111 9.69 -4.68 -4.84
C GLN A 111 10.58 -4.08 -3.74
N PHE A 112 10.95 -2.80 -3.89
CA PHE A 112 11.81 -2.06 -2.98
C PHE A 112 11.22 -1.87 -1.57
N GLY A 113 9.91 -1.73 -1.46
CA GLY A 113 9.21 -1.61 -0.16
C GLY A 113 9.18 -2.89 0.66
N GLY A 114 9.39 -4.04 0.00
CA GLY A 114 9.27 -5.34 0.61
C GLY A 114 7.85 -5.91 0.55
N LEU A 115 7.38 -6.52 1.63
CA LEU A 115 6.10 -7.21 1.72
C LEU A 115 5.18 -6.54 2.74
N VAL A 116 3.90 -6.41 2.40
CA VAL A 116 2.78 -6.23 3.35
C VAL A 116 1.85 -7.43 3.21
N ASN A 117 1.69 -8.21 4.28
CA ASN A 117 0.84 -9.39 4.29
C ASN A 117 -0.25 -9.26 5.34
N PHE A 118 -1.50 -9.26 4.91
CA PHE A 118 -2.69 -9.22 5.74
C PHE A 118 -3.07 -10.64 6.15
N LYS A 119 -2.97 -10.95 7.45
CA LYS A 119 -3.38 -12.26 7.98
C LYS A 119 -4.76 -12.15 8.60
N PHE A 120 -5.71 -12.87 8.05
CA PHE A 120 -7.06 -12.95 8.60
C PHE A 120 -7.11 -13.73 9.91
N LYS A 121 -8.17 -13.48 10.67
CA LYS A 121 -8.50 -14.29 11.84
C LYS A 121 -8.71 -15.73 11.44
N SER A 122 -8.17 -16.65 12.23
CA SER A 122 -8.35 -18.08 12.03
C SER A 122 -9.71 -18.54 12.52
N PRO A 123 -10.27 -19.64 11.98
CA PRO A 123 -11.44 -20.29 12.53
C PRO A 123 -11.27 -20.61 14.03
N ASN A 124 -12.33 -20.43 14.84
CA ASN A 124 -12.25 -20.76 16.25
C ASN A 124 -12.23 -22.29 16.45
N PRO A 125 -11.13 -22.85 16.97
CA PRO A 125 -10.99 -24.31 17.10
C PRO A 125 -11.83 -24.90 18.26
N ASN A 126 -12.26 -24.07 19.20
CA ASN A 126 -12.92 -24.51 20.44
C ASN A 126 -14.45 -24.32 20.42
N LYS A 127 -14.98 -23.67 19.39
CA LYS A 127 -16.41 -23.43 19.26
C LYS A 127 -16.93 -23.96 17.92
N LYS A 128 -18.13 -24.55 17.96
CA LYS A 128 -18.83 -24.92 16.73
C LYS A 128 -19.28 -23.69 15.97
N ILE A 129 -19.74 -22.66 16.68
CA ILE A 129 -20.18 -21.38 16.13
C ILE A 129 -19.75 -20.28 17.10
N GLU A 130 -19.12 -19.27 16.57
CA GLU A 130 -18.86 -17.99 17.21
C GLU A 130 -19.31 -16.87 16.29
N PHE A 131 -20.12 -15.96 16.80
CA PHE A 131 -20.61 -14.80 16.07
C PHE A 131 -20.08 -13.52 16.72
N ILE A 132 -19.51 -12.62 15.93
CA ILE A 132 -19.06 -11.30 16.37
C ILE A 132 -19.72 -10.27 15.47
N SER A 133 -20.35 -9.25 16.09
CA SER A 133 -20.97 -8.12 15.40
C SER A 133 -20.38 -6.83 15.95
N ARG A 134 -19.91 -5.95 15.08
CA ARG A 134 -19.38 -4.61 15.40
C ARG A 134 -20.18 -3.58 14.61
N GLN A 135 -20.80 -2.63 15.31
CA GLN A 135 -21.60 -1.58 14.72
C GLN A 135 -20.99 -0.24 15.09
N THR A 136 -20.59 0.54 14.10
CA THR A 136 -19.93 1.84 14.28
C THR A 136 -20.72 2.96 13.65
N VAL A 137 -20.84 4.06 14.37
CA VAL A 137 -21.36 5.33 13.88
C VAL A 137 -20.30 6.41 14.11
N GLY A 138 -20.25 7.40 13.25
CA GLY A 138 -19.24 8.48 13.36
C GLY A 138 -19.65 9.77 12.66
N SER A 139 -18.71 10.71 12.66
CA SER A 139 -18.87 12.00 11.98
C SER A 139 -19.17 11.80 10.49
N TYR A 140 -19.83 12.78 9.90
CA TYR A 140 -20.17 12.81 8.47
C TYR A 140 -21.03 11.62 8.02
N ASP A 141 -21.98 11.22 8.87
CA ASP A 141 -22.91 10.10 8.65
C ASP A 141 -22.19 8.76 8.41
N LEU A 142 -21.00 8.58 8.97
CA LEU A 142 -20.30 7.30 8.91
C LEU A 142 -21.14 6.22 9.60
N LEU A 143 -21.44 5.16 8.85
CA LEU A 143 -22.02 3.91 9.33
C LEU A 143 -21.12 2.76 8.87
N ALA A 144 -20.68 1.92 9.80
CA ALA A 144 -19.96 0.69 9.46
C ALA A 144 -20.52 -0.49 10.25
N SER A 145 -20.77 -1.61 9.57
CA SER A 145 -21.32 -2.84 10.12
C SER A 145 -20.46 -4.01 9.72
N PHE A 146 -19.66 -4.51 10.67
CA PHE A 146 -18.82 -5.70 10.50
C PHE A 146 -19.46 -6.86 11.27
N ASN A 147 -19.68 -7.99 10.58
CA ASN A 147 -20.27 -9.19 11.16
C ASN A 147 -19.48 -10.40 10.72
N SER A 148 -19.02 -11.23 11.66
CA SER A 148 -18.27 -12.45 11.34
C SER A 148 -18.85 -13.66 12.05
N ILE A 149 -18.69 -14.82 11.41
CA ILE A 149 -19.04 -16.13 11.95
C ILE A 149 -17.86 -17.08 11.75
N SER A 150 -17.47 -17.78 12.79
CA SER A 150 -16.38 -18.76 12.77
C SER A 150 -16.70 -20.00 13.58
N GLY A 151 -15.97 -21.09 13.32
CA GLY A 151 -16.09 -22.30 14.10
C GLY A 151 -15.42 -23.51 13.51
N THR A 152 -15.45 -24.60 14.28
CA THR A 152 -14.86 -25.90 13.90
C THR A 152 -15.85 -27.04 14.16
N LEU A 153 -16.11 -27.85 13.15
CA LEU A 153 -17.01 -29.00 13.15
C LEU A 153 -16.20 -30.26 12.75
N GLY A 154 -15.56 -30.89 13.73
CA GLY A 154 -14.68 -32.03 13.46
C GLY A 154 -13.47 -31.63 12.60
N LYS A 155 -13.41 -32.14 11.36
CA LYS A 155 -12.32 -31.83 10.42
C LYS A 155 -12.52 -30.57 9.59
N PHE A 156 -13.72 -29.97 9.69
CA PHE A 156 -14.08 -28.78 8.92
C PHE A 156 -14.04 -27.54 9.83
N SER A 157 -13.36 -26.50 9.38
CA SER A 157 -13.28 -25.20 10.06
C SER A 157 -13.62 -24.08 9.10
N TYR A 158 -14.20 -23.00 9.60
CA TYR A 158 -14.62 -21.89 8.77
C TYR A 158 -14.48 -20.56 9.50
N TYR A 159 -14.20 -19.51 8.71
CA TYR A 159 -14.27 -18.10 9.11
C TYR A 159 -14.86 -17.30 7.95
N ASN A 160 -15.96 -16.59 8.21
CA ASN A 160 -16.60 -15.74 7.21
C ASN A 160 -16.90 -14.40 7.83
N TYR A 161 -16.84 -13.33 7.04
CA TYR A 161 -17.36 -12.04 7.45
C TYR A 161 -18.07 -11.31 6.30
N PHE A 162 -18.93 -10.40 6.69
CA PHE A 162 -19.50 -9.37 5.85
C PHE A 162 -19.29 -8.01 6.50
N ASN A 163 -18.74 -7.05 5.74
CA ASN A 163 -18.55 -5.67 6.16
C ASN A 163 -19.26 -4.74 5.19
N TYR A 164 -20.09 -3.88 5.74
CA TYR A 164 -20.74 -2.77 5.03
C TYR A 164 -20.26 -1.45 5.61
N LYS A 165 -19.97 -0.47 4.76
CA LYS A 165 -19.55 0.85 5.18
C LYS A 165 -20.12 1.91 4.24
N GLU A 166 -20.65 3.00 4.81
CA GLU A 166 -21.08 4.18 4.07
C GLU A 166 -20.79 5.46 4.85
N GLY A 167 -20.71 6.58 4.16
CA GLY A 167 -20.54 7.90 4.74
C GLY A 167 -20.63 9.01 3.71
N LYS A 168 -20.77 10.26 4.18
CA LYS A 168 -20.80 11.43 3.31
C LYS A 168 -19.42 12.07 3.12
N GLY A 169 -18.46 11.77 4.05
CA GLY A 169 -17.17 12.44 4.10
C GLY A 169 -17.28 13.91 4.53
N PHE A 170 -16.13 14.57 4.77
CA PHE A 170 -16.10 15.92 5.34
C PHE A 170 -16.21 17.07 4.32
N ARG A 171 -16.07 16.77 3.02
CA ARG A 171 -16.23 17.71 1.91
C ARG A 171 -17.52 17.39 1.15
N PRO A 172 -18.16 18.37 0.49
CA PRO A 172 -19.18 18.05 -0.51
C PRO A 172 -18.61 17.09 -1.57
N ASN A 173 -19.45 16.22 -2.13
CA ASN A 173 -19.06 15.26 -3.17
C ASN A 173 -17.97 14.28 -2.73
N THR A 174 -18.04 13.80 -1.47
CA THR A 174 -17.16 12.74 -0.93
C THR A 174 -17.94 11.55 -0.39
N SER A 175 -19.22 11.41 -0.75
CA SER A 175 -20.03 10.27 -0.32
C SER A 175 -19.47 8.95 -0.89
N PHE A 176 -19.56 7.92 -0.09
CA PHE A 176 -19.09 6.59 -0.47
C PHE A 176 -19.98 5.49 0.13
N ASN A 177 -19.99 4.34 -0.50
CA ASN A 177 -20.48 3.09 0.06
C ASN A 177 -19.56 1.94 -0.34
N SER A 178 -19.43 0.95 0.52
CA SER A 178 -18.56 -0.22 0.30
C SER A 178 -19.18 -1.47 0.89
N ARG A 179 -18.99 -2.59 0.22
CA ARG A 179 -19.36 -3.94 0.66
C ARG A 179 -18.15 -4.85 0.52
N ASN A 180 -17.88 -5.60 1.58
CA ASN A 180 -16.78 -6.54 1.56
C ASN A 180 -17.22 -7.85 2.20
N TYR A 181 -17.05 -8.94 1.49
CA TYR A 181 -17.31 -10.30 1.95
C TYR A 181 -16.06 -11.15 1.83
N HIS A 182 -15.79 -11.98 2.83
CA HIS A 182 -14.76 -13.00 2.78
C HIS A 182 -15.26 -14.31 3.35
N GLY A 183 -14.94 -15.40 2.68
CA GLY A 183 -15.17 -16.76 3.16
C GLY A 183 -13.87 -17.55 3.15
N HIS A 184 -13.55 -18.17 4.28
CA HIS A 184 -12.44 -19.12 4.45
C HIS A 184 -13.01 -20.44 4.95
N PHE A 185 -12.71 -21.52 4.24
CA PHE A 185 -13.17 -22.88 4.53
C PHE A 185 -11.97 -23.81 4.51
N GLU A 186 -11.71 -24.48 5.62
CA GLU A 186 -10.59 -25.38 5.84
C GLU A 186 -11.07 -26.79 6.10
N TYR A 187 -10.40 -27.77 5.53
CA TYR A 187 -10.67 -29.19 5.78
C TYR A 187 -9.38 -29.98 6.03
N LEU A 188 -9.34 -30.72 7.13
CA LEU A 188 -8.28 -31.65 7.47
C LEU A 188 -8.49 -32.97 6.75
N LEU A 189 -7.84 -33.18 5.62
CA LEU A 189 -7.88 -34.45 4.86
C LEU A 189 -7.28 -35.58 5.71
N SER A 190 -6.16 -35.30 6.38
CA SER A 190 -5.49 -36.17 7.34
C SER A 190 -4.74 -35.36 8.37
N ASP A 191 -4.12 -35.99 9.38
CA ASP A 191 -3.25 -35.32 10.37
C ASP A 191 -2.03 -34.62 9.75
N LYS A 192 -1.72 -34.90 8.49
CA LYS A 192 -0.58 -34.38 7.73
C LYS A 192 -0.98 -33.48 6.58
N THR A 193 -2.25 -33.45 6.20
CA THR A 193 -2.70 -32.78 4.98
C THR A 193 -3.92 -31.91 5.27
N LYS A 194 -3.79 -30.64 4.95
CA LYS A 194 -4.83 -29.64 5.08
C LYS A 194 -5.05 -28.95 3.74
N ILE A 195 -6.31 -28.74 3.38
CA ILE A 195 -6.70 -27.94 2.23
C ILE A 195 -7.63 -26.84 2.70
N TRP A 196 -7.50 -25.65 2.12
CA TRP A 196 -8.50 -24.60 2.31
C TRP A 196 -8.81 -23.84 1.02
N PHE A 197 -9.98 -23.26 1.02
CA PHE A 197 -10.50 -22.40 -0.01
C PHE A 197 -10.82 -21.02 0.61
N GLU A 198 -10.45 -19.99 -0.11
CA GLU A 198 -10.79 -18.60 0.24
C GLU A 198 -11.40 -17.88 -0.95
N ALA A 199 -12.42 -17.06 -0.68
CA ALA A 199 -12.97 -16.13 -1.65
C ALA A 199 -13.22 -14.78 -0.96
N THR A 200 -12.85 -13.68 -1.63
CA THR A 200 -13.11 -12.32 -1.18
C THR A 200 -13.79 -11.55 -2.30
N ILE A 201 -14.90 -10.87 -1.97
CA ILE A 201 -15.62 -9.97 -2.86
C ILE A 201 -15.63 -8.60 -2.20
N SER A 202 -15.19 -7.58 -2.92
CA SER A 202 -15.17 -6.19 -2.44
C SER A 202 -15.63 -5.26 -3.54
N ASP A 203 -16.67 -4.48 -3.26
CA ASP A 203 -17.18 -3.46 -4.15
C ASP A 203 -17.28 -2.13 -3.40
N TYR A 204 -16.91 -1.05 -4.04
CA TYR A 204 -17.21 0.28 -3.53
C TYR A 204 -17.42 1.32 -4.63
N LEU A 205 -18.30 2.28 -4.32
CA LEU A 205 -18.55 3.46 -5.12
C LEU A 205 -18.27 4.70 -4.27
N ALA A 206 -17.50 5.65 -4.82
CA ALA A 206 -17.15 6.89 -4.13
C ALA A 206 -17.21 8.11 -5.06
N GLN A 207 -17.69 9.23 -4.53
CA GLN A 207 -17.56 10.54 -5.18
C GLN A 207 -16.15 11.10 -4.97
N GLN A 208 -15.74 12.01 -5.85
CA GLN A 208 -14.39 12.59 -5.84
C GLN A 208 -14.47 14.12 -5.94
N PRO A 209 -14.17 14.85 -4.85
CA PRO A 209 -14.35 16.30 -4.76
C PRO A 209 -13.32 17.11 -5.55
N GLY A 210 -12.28 16.46 -6.08
CA GLY A 210 -11.11 17.09 -6.71
C GLY A 210 -10.10 17.65 -5.70
N GLY A 211 -8.89 17.96 -6.19
CA GLY A 211 -7.85 18.61 -5.41
C GLY A 211 -8.01 20.13 -5.37
N LEU A 212 -7.24 20.81 -4.51
CA LEU A 212 -7.27 22.23 -4.30
C LEU A 212 -5.95 22.90 -4.71
N THR A 213 -5.97 24.19 -5.01
CA THR A 213 -4.76 25.01 -5.02
C THR A 213 -4.33 25.34 -3.61
N ASP A 214 -3.08 25.82 -3.42
CA ASP A 214 -2.59 26.28 -2.12
C ASP A 214 -3.46 27.38 -1.52
N ALA A 215 -3.88 28.34 -2.34
CA ALA A 215 -4.76 29.43 -1.92
C ALA A 215 -6.15 28.93 -1.47
N GLN A 216 -6.74 28.01 -2.24
CA GLN A 216 -8.03 27.39 -1.85
C GLN A 216 -7.93 26.58 -0.56
N PHE A 217 -6.84 25.82 -0.38
CA PHE A 217 -6.61 25.05 0.83
C PHE A 217 -6.44 25.96 2.07
N GLN A 218 -5.75 27.07 1.91
CA GLN A 218 -5.55 28.04 3.00
C GLN A 218 -6.84 28.79 3.36
N ASP A 219 -7.69 29.09 2.37
CA ASP A 219 -8.97 29.80 2.58
C ASP A 219 -10.02 28.85 3.20
N ASP A 220 -10.28 27.73 2.56
CA ASP A 220 -11.22 26.71 3.05
C ASP A 220 -10.87 25.31 2.52
N PRO A 221 -10.23 24.42 3.31
CA PRO A 221 -9.89 23.07 2.91
C PRO A 221 -11.11 22.13 2.72
N THR A 222 -12.31 22.58 3.07
CA THR A 222 -13.53 21.74 2.98
C THR A 222 -14.29 21.88 1.67
N ILE A 223 -13.93 22.81 0.79
CA ILE A 223 -14.63 23.02 -0.47
C ILE A 223 -14.43 21.84 -1.44
N SER A 224 -15.38 21.66 -2.32
CA SER A 224 -15.32 20.73 -3.48
C SER A 224 -15.31 21.51 -4.77
N ILE A 225 -14.47 21.12 -5.72
CA ILE A 225 -14.39 21.74 -7.05
C ILE A 225 -14.84 20.78 -8.16
N ARG A 226 -15.24 19.56 -7.81
CA ARG A 226 -15.75 18.55 -8.74
C ARG A 226 -17.04 17.95 -8.19
N GLU A 227 -18.13 18.11 -8.92
CA GLU A 227 -19.46 17.66 -8.50
C GLU A 227 -19.86 16.34 -9.15
N ARG A 228 -19.26 16.04 -10.31
CA ARG A 228 -19.68 14.93 -11.18
C ARG A 228 -18.63 13.82 -11.31
N ASN A 229 -17.63 13.82 -10.40
CA ASN A 229 -16.56 12.83 -10.44
C ASN A 229 -16.88 11.63 -9.55
N TRP A 230 -16.75 10.44 -10.13
CA TRP A 230 -17.06 9.16 -9.48
C TRP A 230 -15.95 8.15 -9.67
N PHE A 231 -15.84 7.26 -8.73
CA PHE A 231 -14.89 6.15 -8.74
C PHE A 231 -15.58 4.87 -8.28
N ASP A 232 -15.47 3.82 -9.07
CA ASP A 232 -16.07 2.52 -8.82
C ASP A 232 -15.00 1.44 -8.85
N VAL A 233 -15.10 0.48 -7.94
CA VAL A 233 -14.20 -0.68 -7.86
C VAL A 233 -15.01 -1.92 -7.57
N SER A 234 -14.73 -2.97 -8.34
CA SER A 234 -15.19 -4.33 -8.08
C SER A 234 -13.99 -5.28 -8.05
N TRP A 235 -13.91 -6.12 -7.01
CA TRP A 235 -12.72 -6.93 -6.71
C TRP A 235 -13.12 -8.33 -6.26
N LEU A 236 -12.82 -9.35 -7.06
CA LEU A 236 -13.01 -10.76 -6.73
C LEU A 236 -11.67 -11.45 -6.63
N LEU A 237 -11.36 -11.99 -5.46
CA LEU A 237 -10.16 -12.80 -5.18
C LEU A 237 -10.56 -14.23 -4.87
N GLY A 238 -9.79 -15.19 -5.35
CA GLY A 238 -9.91 -16.60 -5.01
C GLY A 238 -8.56 -17.23 -4.69
N ASN A 239 -8.53 -18.14 -3.71
CA ASN A 239 -7.35 -18.91 -3.38
C ASN A 239 -7.72 -20.33 -2.96
N VAL A 240 -6.97 -21.32 -3.46
CA VAL A 240 -6.97 -22.68 -2.95
C VAL A 240 -5.56 -23.00 -2.48
N ARG A 241 -5.43 -23.43 -1.23
CA ARG A 241 -4.14 -23.82 -0.67
C ARG A 241 -4.15 -25.23 -0.15
N LEU A 242 -3.10 -25.97 -0.49
CA LEU A 242 -2.80 -27.28 0.04
C LEU A 242 -1.54 -27.21 0.90
N GLU A 243 -1.60 -27.71 2.11
CA GLU A 243 -0.43 -27.93 2.97
C GLU A 243 -0.28 -29.42 3.26
N HIS A 244 0.94 -29.92 3.11
CA HIS A 244 1.26 -31.31 3.39
C HIS A 244 2.56 -31.43 4.18
N ARG A 245 2.52 -32.19 5.26
CA ARG A 245 3.69 -32.54 6.07
C ARG A 245 4.19 -33.92 5.67
N PHE A 246 5.24 -33.99 4.85
CA PHE A 246 5.86 -35.27 4.49
C PHE A 246 6.47 -35.97 5.70
N SER A 247 7.14 -35.20 6.56
CA SER A 247 7.78 -35.66 7.80
C SER A 247 7.74 -34.54 8.86
N ASN A 248 8.28 -34.81 10.05
CA ASN A 248 8.44 -33.75 11.09
C ASN A 248 9.42 -32.64 10.67
N SER A 249 10.24 -32.89 9.66
CA SER A 249 11.23 -31.93 9.17
C SER A 249 10.87 -31.30 7.82
N THR A 250 9.95 -31.89 7.04
CA THR A 250 9.67 -31.45 5.66
C THR A 250 8.20 -31.11 5.47
N GLU A 251 7.94 -29.88 5.10
CA GLU A 251 6.61 -29.29 4.86
C GLU A 251 6.52 -28.75 3.44
N PHE A 252 5.40 -28.93 2.81
CA PHE A 252 5.09 -28.44 1.46
C PHE A 252 3.83 -27.61 1.50
N SER A 253 3.80 -26.52 0.76
CA SER A 253 2.60 -25.74 0.49
C SER A 253 2.47 -25.43 -0.99
N LEU A 254 1.24 -25.47 -1.47
CA LEU A 254 0.86 -25.07 -2.82
C LEU A 254 -0.32 -24.09 -2.72
N ASN A 255 -0.16 -22.90 -3.29
CA ASN A 255 -1.23 -21.93 -3.49
C ASN A 255 -1.61 -21.90 -4.98
N LEU A 256 -2.91 -21.91 -5.26
CA LEU A 256 -3.49 -21.54 -6.55
C LEU A 256 -4.41 -20.36 -6.29
N PHE A 257 -4.11 -19.20 -6.88
CA PHE A 257 -4.84 -17.97 -6.64
C PHE A 257 -5.20 -17.25 -7.94
N GLY A 258 -6.20 -16.37 -7.86
CA GLY A 258 -6.62 -15.57 -9.00
C GLY A 258 -7.42 -14.34 -8.58
N LEU A 259 -7.49 -13.40 -9.50
CA LEU A 259 -8.21 -12.14 -9.38
C LEU A 259 -8.98 -11.86 -10.67
N ASP A 260 -10.23 -11.42 -10.49
CA ASP A 260 -11.03 -10.77 -11.53
C ASP A 260 -11.57 -9.47 -10.94
N ALA A 261 -11.12 -8.34 -11.48
CA ALA A 261 -11.38 -7.05 -10.89
C ALA A 261 -11.53 -5.95 -11.94
N SER A 262 -12.17 -4.86 -11.52
CA SER A 262 -12.28 -3.65 -12.33
C SER A 262 -12.18 -2.40 -11.46
N ARG A 263 -11.69 -1.32 -12.10
CA ARG A 263 -11.83 0.01 -11.54
C ARG A 263 -12.27 0.97 -12.64
N SER A 264 -13.20 1.85 -12.30
CA SER A 264 -13.73 2.85 -13.22
C SER A 264 -13.59 4.24 -12.61
N ALA A 265 -13.10 5.19 -13.39
CA ALA A 265 -13.01 6.60 -13.03
C ALA A 265 -13.78 7.43 -14.05
N LEU A 266 -14.81 8.14 -13.60
CA LEU A 266 -15.69 8.94 -14.43
C LEU A 266 -15.71 10.37 -13.90
N GLY A 267 -15.45 11.37 -14.76
CA GLY A 267 -15.54 12.75 -14.31
C GLY A 267 -14.87 13.75 -15.23
N PHE A 268 -14.89 14.99 -14.81
CA PHE A 268 -14.12 16.06 -15.43
C PHE A 268 -12.69 15.99 -14.90
N ARG A 269 -11.77 15.52 -15.74
CA ARG A 269 -10.41 15.11 -15.33
C ARG A 269 -9.33 15.95 -16.03
N GLU A 270 -9.49 17.28 -15.99
CA GLU A 270 -8.50 18.21 -16.52
C GLU A 270 -7.22 18.24 -15.70
N ASN A 271 -6.12 18.67 -16.33
CA ASN A 271 -4.78 18.72 -15.70
C ASN A 271 -4.59 19.94 -14.78
N ARG A 272 -5.53 20.89 -14.76
CA ARG A 272 -5.48 22.11 -13.95
C ARG A 272 -6.55 22.05 -12.85
N VAL A 273 -6.17 22.44 -11.65
CA VAL A 273 -7.09 22.52 -10.50
C VAL A 273 -8.26 23.46 -10.80
N LEU A 274 -7.95 24.68 -11.28
CA LEU A 274 -8.94 25.73 -11.50
C LEU A 274 -9.77 25.60 -12.79
N SER A 275 -9.57 24.55 -13.59
CA SER A 275 -10.43 24.31 -14.75
C SER A 275 -11.86 24.08 -14.29
N LEU A 276 -12.79 24.87 -14.82
CA LEU A 276 -14.22 24.74 -14.52
C LEU A 276 -14.82 23.61 -15.36
N ASP A 277 -15.64 22.78 -14.72
CA ASP A 277 -16.41 21.73 -15.40
C ASP A 277 -17.50 22.38 -16.28
N PRO A 278 -17.45 22.23 -17.62
CA PRO A 278 -18.42 22.87 -18.51
C PRO A 278 -19.80 22.23 -18.47
N GLY A 279 -19.96 21.07 -17.76
CA GLY A 279 -21.21 20.34 -17.73
C GLY A 279 -21.46 19.44 -18.96
N GLU A 280 -20.49 19.31 -19.83
CA GLU A 280 -20.52 18.48 -21.05
C GLU A 280 -20.14 17.02 -20.74
N GLU A 281 -19.78 16.23 -21.76
CA GLU A 281 -19.34 14.85 -21.59
C GLU A 281 -18.16 14.76 -20.61
N ARG A 282 -18.13 13.68 -19.86
CA ARG A 282 -17.06 13.38 -18.91
C ARG A 282 -16.04 12.43 -19.50
N GLU A 283 -14.85 12.42 -18.98
CA GLU A 283 -13.88 11.37 -19.26
C GLU A 283 -14.22 10.12 -18.47
N LEU A 284 -14.31 8.97 -19.15
CA LEU A 284 -14.47 7.66 -18.54
C LEU A 284 -13.24 6.80 -18.83
N LEU A 285 -12.64 6.28 -17.76
CA LEU A 285 -11.54 5.33 -17.82
C LEU A 285 -11.94 4.06 -17.07
N ILE A 286 -11.93 2.93 -17.76
CA ILE A 286 -12.19 1.61 -17.18
C ILE A 286 -10.96 0.71 -17.37
N ASP A 287 -10.44 0.20 -16.25
CA ASP A 287 -9.44 -0.85 -16.25
C ASP A 287 -10.06 -2.16 -15.74
N ASN A 288 -9.85 -3.24 -16.48
CA ASN A 288 -10.22 -4.58 -16.10
C ASN A 288 -8.95 -5.40 -15.87
N PHE A 289 -8.87 -6.09 -14.74
CA PHE A 289 -7.72 -6.86 -14.30
C PHE A 289 -8.11 -8.33 -14.17
N GLN A 290 -7.41 -9.20 -14.89
CA GLN A 290 -7.59 -10.64 -14.81
C GLN A 290 -6.24 -11.30 -14.63
N ASN A 291 -6.03 -11.98 -13.53
CA ASN A 291 -4.80 -12.71 -13.29
C ASN A 291 -5.04 -14.02 -12.54
N TRP A 292 -4.10 -14.92 -12.69
CA TRP A 292 -4.02 -16.13 -11.89
C TRP A 292 -2.57 -16.56 -11.71
N GLY A 293 -2.30 -17.31 -10.68
CA GLY A 293 -0.97 -17.82 -10.41
C GLY A 293 -0.97 -19.04 -9.51
N THR A 294 0.18 -19.70 -9.49
CA THR A 294 0.46 -20.77 -8.54
C THR A 294 1.81 -20.55 -7.91
N GLU A 295 1.91 -20.82 -6.61
CA GLU A 295 3.15 -20.71 -5.84
C GLU A 295 3.33 -21.98 -5.01
N ALA A 296 4.41 -22.72 -5.29
CA ALA A 296 4.80 -23.92 -4.56
C ALA A 296 6.00 -23.63 -3.67
N ARG A 297 5.99 -24.15 -2.42
CA ARG A 297 7.09 -24.01 -1.46
C ARG A 297 7.36 -25.34 -0.77
N LEU A 298 8.64 -25.69 -0.65
CA LEU A 298 9.13 -26.82 0.12
C LEU A 298 10.12 -26.30 1.17
N LEU A 299 9.79 -26.53 2.44
CA LEU A 299 10.65 -26.20 3.56
C LEU A 299 11.13 -27.49 4.21
N THR A 300 12.44 -27.62 4.41
CA THR A 300 13.02 -28.77 5.10
C THR A 300 14.01 -28.33 6.19
N ARG A 301 13.91 -28.99 7.35
CA ARG A 301 14.83 -28.84 8.48
C ARG A 301 15.80 -30.00 8.45
N TYR A 302 17.08 -29.73 8.53
CA TYR A 302 18.14 -30.75 8.45
C TYR A 302 19.34 -30.36 9.34
N LYS A 303 20.35 -31.19 9.38
CA LYS A 303 21.57 -30.92 10.16
C LYS A 303 22.80 -30.90 9.29
N ILE A 304 23.70 -29.97 9.60
CA ILE A 304 25.05 -29.95 9.07
C ILE A 304 25.99 -30.17 10.27
N GLY A 305 26.54 -31.37 10.37
CA GLY A 305 27.23 -31.78 11.58
C GLY A 305 26.28 -31.82 12.78
N GLN A 306 26.54 -30.98 13.77
CA GLN A 306 25.69 -30.86 14.98
C GLN A 306 24.72 -29.66 14.91
N GLN A 307 24.85 -28.80 13.91
CA GLN A 307 24.07 -27.57 13.79
C GLN A 307 22.80 -27.82 12.98
N ASP A 308 21.68 -27.22 13.44
CA ASP A 308 20.44 -27.25 12.71
C ASP A 308 20.48 -26.26 11.51
N ALA A 309 19.91 -26.66 10.39
CA ALA A 309 19.77 -25.84 9.19
C ALA A 309 18.35 -25.94 8.65
N VAL A 310 17.90 -24.90 7.94
CA VAL A 310 16.56 -24.86 7.34
C VAL A 310 16.67 -24.36 5.92
N ALA A 311 16.24 -25.16 4.95
CA ALA A 311 16.16 -24.79 3.55
C ALA A 311 14.72 -24.56 3.12
N LEU A 312 14.51 -23.50 2.36
CA LEU A 312 13.29 -23.19 1.62
C LEU A 312 13.63 -23.12 0.13
N ILE A 313 12.85 -23.81 -0.68
CA ILE A 313 12.85 -23.69 -2.14
C ILE A 313 11.41 -23.43 -2.57
N GLY A 314 11.23 -22.51 -3.52
CA GLY A 314 9.91 -22.22 -4.06
C GLY A 314 9.95 -21.83 -5.53
N SER A 315 8.79 -21.96 -6.16
CA SER A 315 8.55 -21.50 -7.53
C SER A 315 7.21 -20.79 -7.63
N LYS A 316 7.13 -19.81 -8.53
CA LYS A 316 5.91 -19.08 -8.85
C LYS A 316 5.72 -19.07 -10.36
N TYR A 317 4.50 -19.38 -10.79
CA TYR A 317 3.97 -19.07 -12.11
C TYR A 317 2.87 -18.03 -11.95
N TYR A 318 2.89 -17.01 -12.77
CA TYR A 318 1.88 -15.96 -12.75
C TYR A 318 1.60 -15.47 -14.18
N GLN A 319 0.33 -15.30 -14.49
CA GLN A 319 -0.13 -14.76 -15.77
C GLN A 319 -1.24 -13.75 -15.53
N ALA A 320 -1.15 -12.61 -16.21
CA ALA A 320 -2.17 -11.58 -16.21
C ALA A 320 -2.58 -11.21 -17.64
N PHE A 321 -3.81 -10.73 -17.77
CA PHE A 321 -4.36 -10.17 -18.98
C PHE A 321 -5.26 -8.99 -18.61
N ASN A 322 -4.69 -7.79 -18.68
CA ASN A 322 -5.41 -6.58 -18.29
C ASN A 322 -5.88 -5.84 -19.55
N ARG A 323 -6.98 -5.10 -19.41
CA ARG A 323 -7.56 -4.27 -20.49
C ARG A 323 -7.87 -2.91 -19.94
N GLN A 324 -7.59 -1.90 -20.73
CA GLN A 324 -7.95 -0.51 -20.46
C GLN A 324 -8.76 0.04 -21.63
N ARG A 325 -9.80 0.82 -21.30
CA ARG A 325 -10.50 1.67 -22.23
C ARG A 325 -10.72 3.05 -21.63
N GLN A 326 -10.44 4.08 -22.41
CA GLN A 326 -10.69 5.47 -22.08
C GLN A 326 -11.48 6.13 -23.23
N GLY A 327 -12.45 6.96 -22.89
CA GLY A 327 -13.31 7.62 -23.86
C GLY A 327 -14.29 8.59 -23.23
N ALA A 328 -15.29 9.01 -24.00
CA ALA A 328 -16.35 9.87 -23.52
C ALA A 328 -17.35 9.10 -22.65
N GLY A 329 -17.65 9.64 -21.47
CA GLY A 329 -18.72 9.22 -20.59
C GLY A 329 -19.87 10.23 -20.58
N PRO A 330 -21.07 9.85 -20.06
CA PRO A 330 -22.28 10.68 -20.10
C PRO A 330 -22.12 12.03 -19.41
N ALA A 331 -22.79 13.06 -19.90
CA ALA A 331 -22.81 14.42 -19.32
C ALA A 331 -23.63 14.52 -18.01
N THR A 332 -24.33 13.47 -17.62
CA THR A 332 -25.12 13.41 -16.38
C THR A 332 -24.25 13.55 -15.11
N ALA A 333 -24.81 13.93 -13.99
CA ALA A 333 -24.07 14.03 -12.73
C ALA A 333 -23.91 12.68 -11.99
N GLY A 334 -24.71 11.67 -12.31
CA GLY A 334 -24.72 10.36 -11.65
C GLY A 334 -23.58 9.44 -12.04
N PRO A 335 -23.41 8.30 -11.34
CA PRO A 335 -22.37 7.30 -11.59
C PRO A 335 -22.74 6.35 -12.73
N ASP A 336 -22.94 6.89 -13.92
CA ASP A 336 -23.19 6.12 -15.13
C ASP A 336 -21.87 5.89 -15.88
N PHE A 337 -21.34 4.68 -15.77
CA PHE A 337 -20.05 4.26 -16.36
C PHE A 337 -20.21 3.67 -17.76
N SER A 338 -21.14 4.18 -18.56
CA SER A 338 -21.30 3.82 -19.98
C SER A 338 -20.46 4.73 -20.89
N PHE A 339 -19.90 4.15 -21.94
CA PHE A 339 -19.23 4.95 -22.99
C PHE A 339 -20.25 5.52 -23.96
N VAL A 340 -20.11 6.80 -24.29
CA VAL A 340 -20.92 7.53 -25.28
C VAL A 340 -20.05 8.04 -26.44
N ASP A 341 -19.02 7.31 -26.80
CA ASP A 341 -18.04 7.65 -27.84
C ASP A 341 -18.69 7.91 -29.21
N GLU A 342 -19.85 7.29 -29.51
CA GLU A 342 -20.57 7.48 -30.77
C GLU A 342 -21.19 8.89 -30.86
N GLU A 343 -21.60 9.45 -29.72
CA GLU A 343 -22.15 10.81 -29.63
C GLU A 343 -21.03 11.86 -29.68
N PHE A 344 -19.82 11.51 -29.22
CA PHE A 344 -18.64 12.40 -29.15
C PHE A 344 -17.45 11.82 -29.92
N PRO A 345 -17.52 11.67 -31.24
CA PRO A 345 -16.48 11.03 -32.06
C PRO A 345 -15.12 11.77 -32.02
N THR A 346 -15.12 13.03 -31.64
CA THR A 346 -13.95 13.91 -31.58
C THR A 346 -13.39 14.06 -30.17
N PHE A 347 -13.90 13.30 -29.19
CA PHE A 347 -13.38 13.34 -27.83
C PHE A 347 -11.87 13.05 -27.78
N ALA A 348 -11.08 13.98 -27.24
CA ALA A 348 -9.63 14.00 -27.40
C ALA A 348 -8.89 12.90 -26.63
N ARG A 349 -9.49 12.42 -25.52
CA ARG A 349 -8.86 11.42 -24.63
C ARG A 349 -9.47 10.04 -24.84
N ARG A 350 -9.11 9.42 -25.97
CA ARG A 350 -9.57 8.06 -26.32
C ARG A 350 -8.38 7.14 -26.44
N SER A 351 -8.42 6.04 -25.75
CA SER A 351 -7.40 4.99 -25.84
C SER A 351 -7.98 3.61 -25.52
N THR A 352 -7.36 2.60 -26.09
CA THR A 352 -7.67 1.21 -25.78
C THR A 352 -6.36 0.41 -25.75
N TYR A 353 -6.12 -0.29 -24.65
CA TYR A 353 -4.92 -1.10 -24.45
C TYR A 353 -5.26 -2.48 -23.92
N THR A 354 -4.44 -3.45 -24.27
CA THR A 354 -4.34 -4.76 -23.65
C THR A 354 -2.93 -4.96 -23.11
N PHE A 355 -2.83 -5.55 -21.93
CA PHE A 355 -1.57 -5.74 -21.22
C PHE A 355 -1.42 -7.20 -20.79
N PRO A 356 -0.99 -8.10 -21.69
CA PRO A 356 -0.60 -9.46 -21.31
C PRO A 356 0.69 -9.44 -20.49
N ASN A 357 0.73 -10.26 -19.44
CA ASN A 357 1.89 -10.38 -18.56
C ASN A 357 2.13 -11.86 -18.22
N LEU A 358 3.40 -12.28 -18.23
CA LEU A 358 3.84 -13.60 -17.79
C LEU A 358 5.05 -13.45 -16.86
N ASN A 359 4.99 -14.11 -15.70
CA ASN A 359 6.10 -14.18 -14.77
C ASN A 359 6.36 -15.61 -14.33
N LEU A 360 7.62 -15.99 -14.38
CA LEU A 360 8.14 -17.23 -13.81
C LEU A 360 9.22 -16.87 -12.80
N ALA A 361 9.08 -17.36 -11.57
CA ALA A 361 10.09 -17.15 -10.54
C ALA A 361 10.50 -18.47 -9.91
N PHE A 362 11.80 -18.55 -9.59
CA PHE A 362 12.36 -19.63 -8.78
C PHE A 362 13.21 -18.99 -7.68
N PHE A 363 12.94 -19.34 -6.42
CA PHE A 363 13.60 -18.71 -5.28
C PHE A 363 13.97 -19.75 -4.23
N GLY A 364 14.98 -19.39 -3.42
CA GLY A 364 15.40 -20.23 -2.33
C GLY A 364 16.16 -19.46 -1.27
N GLU A 365 16.07 -19.93 -0.03
CA GLU A 365 16.81 -19.41 1.11
C GLU A 365 17.24 -20.57 2.00
N ASN A 366 18.38 -20.41 2.65
CA ASN A 366 18.84 -21.39 3.62
C ASN A 366 19.38 -20.73 4.89
N ILE A 367 18.86 -21.11 6.05
CA ILE A 367 19.40 -20.73 7.35
C ILE A 367 20.51 -21.71 7.70
N PHE A 368 21.73 -21.20 7.80
CA PHE A 368 22.88 -21.90 8.35
C PHE A 368 23.16 -21.41 9.76
N ASN A 369 22.93 -22.23 10.78
CA ASN A 369 23.40 -21.94 12.12
C ASN A 369 24.90 -22.28 12.19
N ILE A 370 25.77 -21.28 12.04
CA ILE A 370 27.24 -21.41 12.08
C ILE A 370 27.69 -21.78 13.50
N THR A 371 27.04 -21.18 14.48
CA THR A 371 27.21 -21.49 15.91
C THR A 371 25.85 -21.44 16.59
N ASN A 372 25.79 -21.74 17.88
CA ASN A 372 24.55 -21.59 18.68
C ASN A 372 24.10 -20.12 18.79
N ARG A 373 24.91 -19.16 18.35
CA ARG A 373 24.62 -17.70 18.44
C ARG A 373 24.61 -17.00 17.10
N LEU A 374 25.22 -17.57 16.05
CA LEU A 374 25.33 -16.95 14.74
C LEU A 374 24.61 -17.78 13.71
N SER A 375 23.67 -17.18 13.03
CA SER A 375 23.05 -17.71 11.80
C SER A 375 23.30 -16.81 10.61
N ILE A 376 23.48 -17.41 9.43
CA ILE A 376 23.59 -16.73 8.14
C ILE A 376 22.53 -17.30 7.22
N THR A 377 21.83 -16.44 6.49
CA THR A 377 20.71 -16.81 5.62
C THR A 377 20.94 -16.24 4.22
N PRO A 378 21.73 -16.90 3.36
CA PRO A 378 21.79 -16.56 1.95
C PRO A 378 20.47 -16.91 1.27
N GLY A 379 20.10 -16.11 0.28
CA GLY A 379 18.92 -16.29 -0.54
C GLY A 379 19.16 -15.85 -1.99
N PHE A 380 18.35 -16.36 -2.87
CA PHE A 380 18.34 -15.97 -4.28
C PHE A 380 16.92 -15.97 -4.82
N ARG A 381 16.70 -15.18 -5.88
CA ARG A 381 15.49 -15.21 -6.70
C ARG A 381 15.85 -15.02 -8.16
N PHE A 382 15.50 -16.00 -8.98
CA PHE A 382 15.52 -15.89 -10.43
C PHE A 382 14.14 -15.48 -10.91
N GLU A 383 14.09 -14.52 -11.82
CA GLU A 383 12.87 -14.04 -12.46
C GLU A 383 13.00 -14.09 -13.97
N TYR A 384 11.93 -14.55 -14.61
CA TYR A 384 11.64 -14.28 -16.01
C TYR A 384 10.32 -13.51 -16.08
N ILE A 385 10.35 -12.34 -16.70
CA ILE A 385 9.20 -11.43 -16.82
C ILE A 385 9.03 -11.06 -18.29
N LYS A 386 7.80 -11.20 -18.79
CA LYS A 386 7.40 -10.68 -20.09
C LYS A 386 6.15 -9.85 -19.91
N THR A 387 6.25 -8.54 -20.20
CA THR A 387 5.14 -7.59 -20.19
C THR A 387 4.94 -7.03 -21.59
N GLN A 388 3.68 -6.90 -22.01
CA GLN A 388 3.31 -6.26 -23.27
C GLN A 388 2.28 -5.16 -23.04
N GLY A 389 2.35 -4.09 -23.82
CA GLY A 389 1.31 -3.09 -23.95
C GLY A 389 0.98 -2.93 -25.43
N VAL A 390 -0.19 -3.40 -25.83
CA VAL A 390 -0.67 -3.32 -27.22
C VAL A 390 -1.96 -2.54 -27.25
N GLY A 391 -2.01 -1.49 -28.07
CA GLY A 391 -3.21 -0.67 -28.14
C GLY A 391 -3.05 0.55 -29.02
N ASN A 392 -3.94 1.51 -28.81
CA ASN A 392 -3.92 2.77 -29.53
C ASN A 392 -4.46 3.92 -28.68
N PHE A 393 -4.10 5.12 -29.07
CA PHE A 393 -4.68 6.35 -28.55
C PHE A 393 -4.95 7.34 -29.69
N THR A 394 -5.92 8.24 -29.48
CA THR A 394 -6.34 9.22 -30.46
C THR A 394 -5.65 10.56 -30.21
N ARG A 395 -5.02 11.13 -31.22
CA ARG A 395 -4.60 12.54 -31.26
C ARG A 395 -5.63 13.36 -32.00
N VAL A 396 -6.12 14.42 -31.38
CA VAL A 396 -7.06 15.36 -31.97
C VAL A 396 -6.34 16.67 -32.21
N PHE A 397 -6.40 17.16 -33.46
CA PHE A 397 -5.81 18.44 -33.85
C PHE A 397 -6.93 19.44 -34.07
N THR A 398 -6.87 20.56 -33.34
CA THR A 398 -7.84 21.65 -33.44
C THR A 398 -7.17 22.94 -33.91
N ASP A 399 -7.95 23.83 -34.51
CA ASP A 399 -7.53 25.22 -34.79
C ASP A 399 -7.50 26.04 -33.49
N LEU A 400 -7.09 27.31 -33.60
CA LEU A 400 -7.03 28.21 -32.42
C LEU A 400 -8.42 28.54 -31.84
N ALA A 401 -9.49 28.29 -32.56
CA ALA A 401 -10.87 28.46 -32.12
C ALA A 401 -11.47 27.18 -31.54
N GLY A 402 -10.68 26.10 -31.50
CA GLY A 402 -11.12 24.80 -30.97
C GLY A 402 -11.83 23.91 -32.00
N ASN A 403 -11.93 24.30 -33.26
CA ASN A 403 -12.57 23.50 -34.31
C ASN A 403 -11.65 22.34 -34.71
N LEU A 404 -12.23 21.17 -34.94
CA LEU A 404 -11.51 19.98 -35.37
C LEU A 404 -10.88 20.20 -36.73
N ILE A 405 -9.56 20.01 -36.84
CA ILE A 405 -8.82 19.94 -38.10
C ILE A 405 -8.71 18.49 -38.58
N SER A 406 -8.22 17.60 -37.70
CA SER A 406 -8.05 16.18 -37.98
C SER A 406 -7.97 15.35 -36.73
N THR A 407 -8.22 14.05 -36.85
CA THR A 407 -7.93 13.04 -35.84
C THR A 407 -6.93 12.06 -36.40
N ASP A 408 -6.00 11.61 -35.57
CA ASP A 408 -4.98 10.63 -35.90
C ASP A 408 -4.94 9.55 -34.82
N ILE A 409 -5.01 8.28 -35.21
CA ILE A 409 -4.94 7.13 -34.31
C ILE A 409 -3.51 6.62 -34.35
N GLN A 410 -2.86 6.67 -33.18
CA GLN A 410 -1.51 6.18 -32.98
C GLN A 410 -1.58 4.77 -32.42
N GLU A 411 -1.04 3.81 -33.15
CA GLU A 411 -0.90 2.42 -32.68
C GLU A 411 0.39 2.27 -31.87
N GLU A 412 0.31 1.49 -30.80
CA GLU A 412 1.45 1.16 -29.95
C GLU A 412 1.52 -0.36 -29.73
N ASP A 413 2.73 -0.89 -29.83
CA ASP A 413 3.07 -2.27 -29.48
C ASP A 413 4.45 -2.26 -28.79
N ARG A 414 4.44 -2.41 -27.47
CA ARG A 414 5.64 -2.43 -26.64
C ARG A 414 5.74 -3.75 -25.95
N THR A 415 6.84 -4.47 -26.16
CA THR A 415 7.13 -5.73 -25.47
C THR A 415 8.44 -5.60 -24.73
N ASN A 416 8.41 -5.90 -23.44
CA ASN A 416 9.57 -5.95 -22.56
C ASN A 416 9.74 -7.37 -22.02
N GLU A 417 10.91 -7.97 -22.28
CA GLU A 417 11.26 -9.31 -21.84
C GLU A 417 12.57 -9.28 -21.07
N ARG A 418 12.58 -9.85 -19.87
CA ARG A 418 13.68 -9.75 -18.92
C ARG A 418 13.94 -11.06 -18.22
N SER A 419 15.22 -11.34 -17.95
CA SER A 419 15.65 -12.45 -17.08
C SER A 419 16.78 -11.97 -16.20
N PHE A 420 16.65 -12.14 -14.89
CA PHE A 420 17.65 -11.70 -13.94
C PHE A 420 17.68 -12.57 -12.69
N LEU A 421 18.79 -12.48 -11.97
CA LEU A 421 19.02 -13.12 -10.69
C LEU A 421 19.23 -12.05 -9.63
N LEU A 422 18.42 -12.10 -8.56
CA LEU A 422 18.60 -11.26 -7.37
C LEU A 422 19.20 -12.10 -6.26
N LEU A 423 20.15 -11.53 -5.55
CA LEU A 423 20.83 -12.13 -4.41
C LEU A 423 20.50 -11.38 -3.12
N GLY A 424 20.51 -12.11 -2.02
CA GLY A 424 20.34 -11.52 -0.70
C GLY A 424 21.02 -12.36 0.37
N ILE A 425 21.40 -11.71 1.45
CA ILE A 425 21.98 -12.36 2.60
C ILE A 425 21.49 -11.70 3.88
N GLY A 426 21.06 -12.51 4.84
CA GLY A 426 20.75 -12.11 6.20
C GLY A 426 21.74 -12.72 7.19
N ALA A 427 22.00 -12.04 8.28
CA ALA A 427 22.77 -12.56 9.40
C ALA A 427 22.10 -12.18 10.73
N ALA A 428 22.12 -13.07 11.71
CA ALA A 428 21.64 -12.79 13.06
C ALA A 428 22.63 -13.35 14.07
N TYR A 429 23.00 -12.50 15.06
CA TYR A 429 23.89 -12.85 16.14
C TYR A 429 23.24 -12.60 17.49
N GLN A 430 23.06 -13.67 18.28
CA GLN A 430 22.47 -13.62 19.61
C GLN A 430 23.45 -12.99 20.60
N LEU A 431 23.28 -11.71 20.90
CA LEU A 431 24.10 -10.97 21.88
C LEU A 431 23.81 -11.43 23.31
N ALA A 432 22.52 -11.58 23.64
CA ALA A 432 22.04 -12.06 24.92
C ALA A 432 20.79 -12.93 24.71
N LYS A 433 20.26 -13.54 25.74
CA LYS A 433 19.12 -14.48 25.66
C LYS A 433 17.89 -13.92 24.93
N GLN A 434 17.69 -12.60 24.99
CA GLN A 434 16.54 -11.90 24.38
C GLN A 434 16.99 -10.68 23.58
N THR A 435 18.24 -10.64 23.11
CA THR A 435 18.79 -9.53 22.33
C THR A 435 19.62 -10.06 21.17
N GLU A 436 19.31 -9.59 19.97
CA GLU A 436 19.88 -10.04 18.72
C GLU A 436 20.40 -8.83 17.93
N LEU A 437 21.62 -8.96 17.40
CA LEU A 437 22.14 -8.11 16.34
C LEU A 437 21.77 -8.77 15.01
N TYR A 438 21.23 -8.01 14.07
CA TYR A 438 20.91 -8.52 12.74
C TYR A 438 21.46 -7.60 11.66
N ALA A 439 21.78 -8.18 10.51
CA ALA A 439 22.13 -7.47 9.32
C ALA A 439 21.49 -8.16 8.10
N ASN A 440 21.11 -7.38 7.10
CA ASN A 440 20.69 -7.92 5.82
C ASN A 440 21.15 -7.04 4.66
N PHE A 441 21.29 -7.67 3.50
CA PHE A 441 21.52 -7.04 2.22
C PHE A 441 20.67 -7.77 1.19
N SER A 442 19.98 -7.03 0.32
CA SER A 442 19.24 -7.62 -0.80
C SER A 442 19.21 -6.70 -2.00
N GLU A 443 19.40 -7.30 -3.17
CA GLU A 443 19.13 -6.66 -4.44
C GLU A 443 17.61 -6.54 -4.64
N ASN A 444 17.18 -5.46 -5.28
CA ASN A 444 15.79 -5.14 -5.57
C ASN A 444 15.64 -4.75 -7.05
N PHE A 445 14.43 -4.91 -7.56
CA PHE A 445 14.09 -4.64 -8.93
C PHE A 445 12.64 -4.18 -9.04
N ARG A 446 12.38 -3.16 -9.86
CA ARG A 446 11.05 -2.73 -10.26
C ARG A 446 10.97 -2.72 -11.78
N SER A 447 10.09 -3.54 -12.34
CA SER A 447 9.81 -3.49 -13.77
C SER A 447 9.08 -2.20 -14.12
N ILE A 448 9.29 -1.72 -15.35
CA ILE A 448 8.43 -0.73 -15.98
C ILE A 448 6.99 -1.23 -15.91
N THR A 449 6.10 -0.43 -15.35
CA THR A 449 4.67 -0.75 -15.18
C THR A 449 3.84 -0.25 -16.35
N PHE A 450 2.58 -0.67 -16.43
CA PHE A 450 1.65 -0.16 -17.44
C PHE A 450 1.37 1.33 -17.28
N ASN A 451 1.43 1.85 -16.04
CA ASN A 451 1.31 3.28 -15.79
C ASN A 451 2.48 4.08 -16.35
N ASP A 452 3.67 3.50 -16.42
CA ASP A 452 4.86 4.16 -16.97
C ASP A 452 4.83 4.23 -18.49
N ILE A 453 4.15 3.28 -19.18
CA ILE A 453 4.18 3.13 -20.65
C ILE A 453 2.86 3.43 -21.36
N ARG A 454 1.76 3.68 -20.65
CA ARG A 454 0.48 4.03 -21.28
C ARG A 454 0.33 5.53 -21.46
N ILE A 455 -0.26 5.95 -22.58
CA ILE A 455 -0.61 7.35 -22.81
C ILE A 455 -2.08 7.57 -22.47
N VAL A 456 -2.31 8.25 -21.35
CA VAL A 456 -3.64 8.70 -20.89
C VAL A 456 -3.93 10.12 -21.36
N ASN A 457 -2.88 10.93 -21.47
CA ASN A 457 -2.94 12.30 -21.98
C ASN A 457 -2.06 12.40 -23.23
N PRO A 458 -2.60 12.75 -24.40
CA PRO A 458 -1.82 12.87 -25.65
C PRO A 458 -0.68 13.88 -25.62
N ALA A 459 -0.63 14.76 -24.61
CA ALA A 459 0.47 15.69 -24.39
C ALA A 459 1.68 15.06 -23.68
N GLN A 460 1.53 13.85 -23.14
CA GLN A 460 2.60 13.09 -22.49
C GLN A 460 3.45 12.37 -23.53
N ILE A 461 4.74 12.26 -23.26
CA ILE A 461 5.72 11.49 -24.02
C ILE A 461 6.30 10.42 -23.09
N ILE A 462 6.60 9.26 -23.64
CA ILE A 462 7.31 8.19 -22.94
C ILE A 462 8.66 8.04 -23.64
N SER A 463 9.73 8.07 -22.87
CA SER A 463 11.10 7.87 -23.37
C SER A 463 11.20 6.51 -24.09
N GLU A 464 11.88 6.50 -25.23
CA GLU A 464 12.16 5.26 -25.96
C GLU A 464 13.19 4.40 -25.24
N ASP A 465 14.10 5.04 -24.47
CA ASP A 465 15.19 4.44 -23.73
C ASP A 465 14.82 4.14 -22.26
N LEU A 466 13.54 4.12 -21.90
CA LEU A 466 13.08 3.87 -20.55
C LEU A 466 13.54 2.50 -20.05
N GLU A 467 14.29 2.50 -18.96
CA GLU A 467 14.87 1.30 -18.33
C GLU A 467 14.15 0.94 -17.02
N ASP A 468 14.23 -0.34 -16.65
CA ASP A 468 13.75 -0.85 -15.37
C ASP A 468 14.61 -0.28 -14.21
N GLU A 469 13.98 -0.10 -13.06
CA GLU A 469 14.66 0.38 -11.86
C GLU A 469 15.34 -0.77 -11.12
N THR A 470 16.58 -0.56 -10.71
CA THR A 470 17.40 -1.54 -9.99
C THR A 470 18.01 -0.92 -8.74
N GLY A 471 18.45 -1.74 -7.81
CA GLY A 471 19.13 -1.24 -6.63
C GLY A 471 19.29 -2.28 -5.54
N PHE A 472 19.59 -1.82 -4.34
CA PHE A 472 19.71 -2.70 -3.19
C PHE A 472 19.29 -2.02 -1.90
N THR A 473 18.92 -2.83 -0.92
CA THR A 473 18.63 -2.43 0.45
C THR A 473 19.60 -3.11 1.41
N ALA A 474 20.16 -2.35 2.34
CA ALA A 474 20.98 -2.86 3.43
C ALA A 474 20.48 -2.36 4.78
N ASP A 475 20.42 -3.24 5.78
CA ASP A 475 20.04 -2.91 7.15
C ASP A 475 21.04 -3.51 8.13
N LEU A 476 21.31 -2.76 9.20
CA LEU A 476 22.06 -3.24 10.38
C LEU A 476 21.33 -2.77 11.62
N GLY A 477 20.91 -3.71 12.49
CA GLY A 477 20.12 -3.35 13.66
C GLY A 477 20.33 -4.24 14.86
N VAL A 478 19.86 -3.75 15.99
CA VAL A 478 19.80 -4.49 17.24
C VAL A 478 18.37 -4.44 17.77
N ARG A 479 17.82 -5.61 18.10
CA ARG A 479 16.48 -5.73 18.68
C ARG A 479 16.46 -6.65 19.89
N GLY A 480 15.53 -6.40 20.77
CA GLY A 480 15.44 -7.24 21.96
C GLY A 480 14.39 -6.82 22.96
N THR A 481 14.40 -7.55 24.09
CA THR A 481 13.57 -7.27 25.25
C THR A 481 14.43 -7.27 26.50
N VAL A 482 14.31 -6.22 27.31
CA VAL A 482 15.01 -6.08 28.60
C VAL A 482 14.01 -6.22 29.73
N ASN A 483 14.07 -7.33 30.45
CA ASN A 483 13.29 -7.61 31.70
C ASN A 483 11.77 -7.32 31.57
N ASP A 484 11.17 -7.52 30.39
CA ASP A 484 9.80 -7.09 30.01
C ASP A 484 9.49 -5.62 30.33
N LEU A 485 10.51 -4.82 30.56
CA LEU A 485 10.40 -3.38 30.76
C LEU A 485 10.45 -2.61 29.45
N LEU A 486 11.36 -3.02 28.59
CA LEU A 486 11.62 -2.37 27.31
C LEU A 486 11.71 -3.43 26.20
N ARG A 487 10.87 -3.31 25.19
CA ARG A 487 11.04 -3.96 23.89
C ARG A 487 11.54 -2.91 22.91
N PHE A 488 12.57 -3.22 22.15
CA PHE A 488 13.17 -2.26 21.22
C PHE A 488 13.68 -2.91 19.93
N ASP A 489 13.73 -2.11 18.88
CA ASP A 489 14.42 -2.37 17.62
C ASP A 489 15.03 -1.06 17.13
N VAL A 490 16.34 -1.00 16.98
CA VAL A 490 17.08 0.16 16.45
C VAL A 490 17.91 -0.31 15.29
N SER A 491 17.74 0.31 14.14
CA SER A 491 18.46 -0.05 12.91
C SER A 491 18.88 1.16 12.08
N GLY A 492 20.07 1.08 11.48
CA GLY A 492 20.45 1.90 10.34
C GLY A 492 20.06 1.20 9.05
N PHE A 493 19.65 1.95 8.03
CA PHE A 493 19.38 1.41 6.72
C PHE A 493 19.99 2.25 5.61
N MET A 494 20.21 1.62 4.47
CA MET A 494 20.60 2.23 3.22
C MET A 494 19.73 1.65 2.09
N LEU A 495 19.19 2.53 1.25
CA LEU A 495 18.52 2.19 0.01
C LEU A 495 19.22 2.91 -1.13
N TYR A 496 19.78 2.16 -2.06
CA TYR A 496 20.36 2.63 -3.30
C TYR A 496 19.41 2.30 -4.44
N TYR A 497 19.03 3.30 -5.24
CA TYR A 497 17.97 3.21 -6.20
C TYR A 497 18.42 3.81 -7.53
N SER A 498 18.74 2.97 -8.50
CA SER A 498 19.24 3.35 -9.82
C SER A 498 18.14 3.37 -10.87
N ASN A 499 18.28 4.21 -11.88
CA ASN A 499 17.34 4.36 -12.99
C ASN A 499 15.93 4.71 -12.53
N ARG A 500 15.79 5.56 -11.51
CA ARG A 500 14.49 5.91 -10.96
C ARG A 500 13.60 6.54 -12.04
N ILE A 501 12.37 6.03 -12.20
CA ILE A 501 11.39 6.50 -13.18
C ILE A 501 10.55 7.62 -12.56
N SER A 502 10.41 8.74 -13.28
CA SER A 502 9.49 9.82 -12.94
C SER A 502 8.71 10.26 -14.16
N ALA A 503 7.42 10.56 -13.97
CA ALA A 503 6.52 11.05 -15.00
C ALA A 503 6.36 12.58 -15.00
N ASN A 504 7.05 13.29 -14.10
CA ASN A 504 6.89 14.73 -13.89
C ASN A 504 7.97 15.59 -14.55
N ASN A 505 8.78 14.99 -15.43
CA ASN A 505 9.82 15.72 -16.13
C ASN A 505 9.22 16.55 -17.26
N GLN A 506 9.75 17.76 -17.45
CA GLN A 506 9.35 18.62 -18.54
C GLN A 506 10.48 18.77 -19.55
N ILE A 507 10.16 18.57 -20.81
CA ILE A 507 11.07 18.83 -21.93
C ILE A 507 10.46 19.88 -22.87
N ILE A 508 11.32 20.57 -23.61
CA ILE A 508 10.90 21.45 -24.69
C ILE A 508 11.08 20.63 -25.99
N ASP A 509 9.99 20.37 -26.69
CA ASP A 509 10.03 19.64 -27.96
C ASP A 509 10.60 20.51 -29.11
N GLU A 510 10.82 19.91 -30.27
CA GLU A 510 11.36 20.58 -31.45
C GLU A 510 10.48 21.74 -31.98
N PHE A 511 9.21 21.79 -31.52
CA PHE A 511 8.27 22.89 -31.82
C PHE A 511 8.19 23.93 -30.72
N ASN A 512 9.14 23.93 -29.77
CA ASN A 512 9.20 24.83 -28.61
C ASN A 512 7.99 24.73 -27.67
N ARG A 513 7.40 23.53 -27.55
CA ARG A 513 6.28 23.24 -26.63
C ARG A 513 6.79 22.47 -25.42
N VAL A 514 6.30 22.86 -24.24
CA VAL A 514 6.56 22.10 -23.01
C VAL A 514 5.75 20.80 -23.02
N ARG A 515 6.43 19.67 -22.84
CA ARG A 515 5.86 18.33 -22.76
C ARG A 515 6.24 17.66 -21.45
N ASN A 516 5.32 16.90 -20.88
CA ASN A 516 5.65 16.01 -19.77
C ASN A 516 6.19 14.70 -20.35
N ILE A 517 7.37 14.31 -19.89
CA ILE A 517 7.98 13.04 -20.30
C ILE A 517 8.08 12.10 -19.10
N THR A 518 7.79 10.83 -19.33
CA THR A 518 8.14 9.73 -18.41
C THR A 518 9.51 9.20 -18.81
N ASP A 519 10.48 9.31 -17.94
CA ASP A 519 11.86 8.92 -18.18
C ASP A 519 12.57 8.50 -16.90
N ASN A 520 13.75 7.88 -17.04
CA ASN A 520 14.65 7.67 -15.93
C ASN A 520 15.29 9.00 -15.53
N VAL A 521 15.19 9.39 -14.27
CA VAL A 521 15.66 10.70 -13.78
C VAL A 521 17.04 10.63 -13.17
N GLY A 522 17.45 9.46 -12.69
CA GLY A 522 18.77 9.29 -12.10
C GLY A 522 18.84 8.27 -10.99
N THR A 523 19.92 8.35 -10.22
CA THR A 523 20.23 7.46 -9.10
C THR A 523 20.05 8.17 -7.77
N ALA A 524 19.30 7.56 -6.85
CA ALA A 524 19.04 8.08 -5.52
C ALA A 524 19.71 7.25 -4.42
N LEU A 525 20.22 7.94 -3.39
CA LEU A 525 20.75 7.34 -2.16
C LEU A 525 19.90 7.81 -0.98
N ILE A 526 19.39 6.86 -0.19
CA ILE A 526 18.56 7.13 0.98
C ILE A 526 19.19 6.43 2.17
N LEU A 527 19.49 7.17 3.22
CA LEU A 527 20.08 6.68 4.46
C LEU A 527 19.20 7.05 5.63
N GLY A 528 19.11 6.19 6.64
CA GLY A 528 18.33 6.55 7.82
C GLY A 528 18.58 5.66 9.03
N ILE A 529 18.05 6.16 10.16
CA ILE A 529 18.00 5.44 11.43
C ILE A 529 16.54 5.27 11.81
N GLU A 530 16.14 4.04 12.05
CA GLU A 530 14.80 3.66 12.47
C GLU A 530 14.83 3.13 13.92
N THR A 531 13.93 3.61 14.76
CA THR A 531 13.83 3.20 16.18
C THR A 531 12.40 2.87 16.53
N VAL A 532 12.19 1.69 17.10
CA VAL A 532 10.94 1.30 17.77
C VAL A 532 11.24 0.98 19.22
N ALA A 533 10.48 1.54 20.14
CA ALA A 533 10.58 1.23 21.58
C ALA A 533 9.18 1.12 22.18
N ASP A 534 8.94 0.09 22.96
CA ASP A 534 7.74 -0.07 23.80
C ASP A 534 8.19 -0.23 25.26
N ILE A 535 7.79 0.73 26.09
CA ILE A 535 8.24 0.87 27.48
C ILE A 535 7.06 0.57 28.40
N ASN A 536 7.18 -0.45 29.22
CA ASN A 536 6.19 -0.80 30.23
C ASN A 536 6.34 0.11 31.48
N LEU A 537 5.77 1.31 31.42
CA LEU A 537 5.79 2.29 32.51
C LEU A 537 5.11 1.78 33.79
N LYS A 538 4.14 0.87 33.65
CA LYS A 538 3.49 0.24 34.82
C LYS A 538 4.51 -0.44 35.72
N LYS A 539 5.50 -1.12 35.16
CA LYS A 539 6.56 -1.78 35.96
C LYS A 539 7.44 -0.80 36.72
N ILE A 540 7.60 0.42 36.20
CA ILE A 540 8.37 1.49 36.86
C ILE A 540 7.57 2.13 38.00
N LEU A 541 6.30 2.49 37.71
CA LEU A 541 5.50 3.37 38.57
C LEU A 541 4.55 2.61 39.51
N PHE A 542 4.06 1.43 39.09
CA PHE A 542 2.95 0.72 39.74
C PHE A 542 3.23 -0.79 39.93
N GLN A 543 4.39 -1.18 40.42
CA GLN A 543 4.86 -2.58 40.43
C GLN A 543 3.88 -3.57 41.09
N ALA A 544 3.14 -3.16 42.12
CA ALA A 544 2.26 -4.03 42.89
C ALA A 544 0.80 -4.10 42.38
N ASN A 545 0.39 -3.25 41.45
CA ASN A 545 -1.01 -3.20 41.01
C ASN A 545 -1.19 -3.84 39.63
N ASN A 546 -1.82 -5.01 39.57
CA ASN A 546 -2.05 -5.76 38.32
C ASN A 546 -3.23 -5.23 37.48
N ASP A 547 -4.10 -4.40 38.05
CA ASP A 547 -5.24 -3.85 37.37
C ASP A 547 -4.89 -2.67 36.45
N ILE A 548 -3.70 -2.06 36.67
CA ILE A 548 -3.21 -0.91 35.88
C ILE A 548 -2.43 -1.42 34.68
N LYS A 549 -2.67 -0.79 33.52
CA LYS A 549 -1.86 -0.89 32.29
C LYS A 549 -1.34 0.50 31.98
N LEU A 550 -0.04 0.62 31.69
CA LEU A 550 0.57 1.88 31.30
C LEU A 550 1.83 1.60 30.46
N ASN A 551 1.73 1.85 29.16
CA ASN A 551 2.80 1.63 28.20
C ASN A 551 3.00 2.89 27.36
N LEU A 552 4.26 3.24 27.13
CA LEU A 552 4.67 4.29 26.20
C LEU A 552 5.31 3.60 24.98
N PHE A 553 4.85 3.91 23.79
CA PHE A 553 5.55 3.53 22.57
C PHE A 553 6.18 4.74 21.88
N LEU A 554 7.32 4.51 21.26
CA LEU A 554 8.03 5.44 20.40
C LEU A 554 8.40 4.73 19.10
N ASN A 555 8.09 5.36 17.99
CA ASN A 555 8.49 4.97 16.67
C ASN A 555 9.08 6.21 16.00
N SER A 556 10.32 6.17 15.58
CA SER A 556 10.96 7.31 14.92
C SER A 556 11.84 6.85 13.77
N ALA A 557 11.78 7.58 12.66
CA ALA A 557 12.71 7.49 11.55
C ALA A 557 13.35 8.86 11.31
N LEU A 558 14.68 8.87 11.26
CA LEU A 558 15.48 10.02 10.82
C LEU A 558 16.12 9.62 9.50
N THR A 559 15.84 10.36 8.43
CA THR A 559 16.21 9.95 7.08
C THR A 559 16.85 11.13 6.34
N THR A 560 17.92 10.87 5.62
CA THR A 560 18.46 11.80 4.64
C THR A 560 18.46 11.14 3.27
N SER A 561 18.33 11.95 2.22
CA SER A 561 18.25 11.44 0.85
C SER A 561 18.82 12.46 -0.13
N GLU A 562 19.41 11.96 -1.21
CA GLU A 562 19.86 12.79 -2.30
C GLU A 562 19.88 12.03 -3.63
N TYR A 563 19.71 12.73 -4.72
CA TYR A 563 20.06 12.26 -6.05
C TYR A 563 21.58 12.42 -6.22
N ILE A 564 22.30 11.31 -6.35
CA ILE A 564 23.76 11.29 -6.48
C ILE A 564 24.26 11.29 -7.93
N GLN A 565 23.36 11.07 -8.87
CA GLN A 565 23.59 11.13 -10.30
C GLN A 565 22.28 11.41 -11.01
N SER A 566 22.27 12.41 -11.88
CA SER A 566 21.13 12.75 -12.74
C SER A 566 21.38 12.27 -14.17
N ASP A 567 20.33 11.70 -14.76
CA ASP A 567 20.30 11.38 -16.19
C ASP A 567 19.71 12.54 -17.02
N LEU A 568 19.18 13.58 -16.32
CA LEU A 568 18.55 14.76 -16.89
C LEU A 568 19.38 16.03 -16.63
N ASN A 569 20.41 16.27 -17.47
CA ASN A 569 21.17 17.51 -17.52
C ASN A 569 21.71 18.02 -16.14
N ASN A 570 21.98 17.13 -15.19
CA ASN A 570 22.43 17.42 -13.81
C ASN A 570 21.48 18.33 -13.01
N ALA A 571 20.22 18.48 -13.43
CA ALA A 571 19.27 19.40 -12.78
C ALA A 571 18.83 18.94 -11.39
N ILE A 572 18.97 17.65 -11.09
CA ILE A 572 18.56 17.07 -9.80
C ILE A 572 19.73 16.60 -8.93
N ASP A 573 20.99 16.71 -9.40
CA ASP A 573 22.15 16.31 -8.62
C ASP A 573 22.20 17.07 -7.29
N GLY A 574 22.28 16.34 -6.18
CA GLY A 574 22.26 16.88 -4.83
C GLY A 574 20.88 17.31 -4.31
N GLN A 575 19.81 17.20 -5.12
CA GLN A 575 18.44 17.45 -4.66
C GLN A 575 17.95 16.32 -3.76
N LYS A 576 17.05 16.63 -2.84
CA LYS A 576 16.39 15.62 -1.99
C LYS A 576 15.45 14.75 -2.81
N VAL A 577 15.38 13.49 -2.44
CA VAL A 577 14.42 12.57 -3.07
C VAL A 577 13.02 12.88 -2.56
N GLU A 578 12.05 12.90 -3.46
CA GLU A 578 10.65 13.21 -3.16
C GLU A 578 10.00 12.18 -2.22
N HIS A 579 8.98 12.60 -1.49
CA HIS A 579 8.20 11.82 -0.52
C HIS A 579 8.99 11.29 0.68
N ILE A 580 10.13 11.93 1.02
CA ILE A 580 10.96 11.56 2.16
C ILE A 580 10.93 12.65 3.23
N PRO A 581 10.21 12.45 4.34
CA PRO A 581 10.35 13.31 5.51
C PRO A 581 11.69 13.02 6.21
N GLU A 582 12.47 14.06 6.52
CA GLU A 582 13.71 13.90 7.30
C GLU A 582 13.42 13.37 8.70
N VAL A 583 12.28 13.77 9.27
CA VAL A 583 11.83 13.37 10.61
C VAL A 583 10.42 12.81 10.53
N ASN A 584 10.24 11.56 10.95
CA ASN A 584 8.95 10.90 11.08
C ASN A 584 8.88 10.30 12.49
N ILE A 585 8.05 10.87 13.36
CA ILE A 585 7.89 10.45 14.74
C ILE A 585 6.44 10.08 14.99
N LYS A 586 6.23 8.89 15.57
CA LYS A 586 4.95 8.44 16.08
C LYS A 586 5.14 7.96 17.49
N THR A 587 4.40 8.50 18.43
CA THR A 587 4.50 8.13 19.84
C THR A 587 3.11 8.03 20.46
N GLY A 588 2.96 7.28 21.53
CA GLY A 588 1.67 7.22 22.17
C GLY A 588 1.72 6.54 23.54
N LEU A 589 0.78 6.95 24.37
CA LEU A 589 0.57 6.42 25.71
C LEU A 589 -0.67 5.52 25.70
N ARG A 590 -0.50 4.27 26.06
CA ARG A 590 -1.59 3.33 26.35
C ARG A 590 -1.77 3.24 27.85
N PHE A 591 -2.99 3.49 28.30
CA PHE A 591 -3.34 3.43 29.71
C PHE A 591 -4.59 2.60 29.93
N GLY A 592 -4.72 2.01 31.09
CA GLY A 592 -5.90 1.22 31.40
C GLY A 592 -6.04 0.90 32.88
N TYR A 593 -7.28 0.67 33.27
CA TYR A 593 -7.63 0.18 34.61
C TYR A 593 -8.74 -0.87 34.48
N LYS A 594 -8.45 -2.10 34.89
CA LYS A 594 -9.36 -3.26 34.73
C LYS A 594 -9.83 -3.42 33.29
N ASN A 595 -11.11 -3.20 33.07
CA ASN A 595 -11.80 -3.38 31.79
C ASN A 595 -11.78 -2.13 30.90
N PHE A 596 -11.28 -1.00 31.41
CA PHE A 596 -11.14 0.25 30.67
C PHE A 596 -9.73 0.33 30.07
N LEU A 597 -9.65 0.69 28.79
CA LEU A 597 -8.40 0.96 28.07
C LEU A 597 -8.53 2.28 27.32
N GLY A 598 -7.43 3.00 27.18
CA GLY A 598 -7.33 4.19 26.38
C GLY A 598 -5.95 4.32 25.74
N SER A 599 -5.91 5.03 24.62
CA SER A 599 -4.69 5.33 23.88
C SER A 599 -4.73 6.76 23.39
N ILE A 600 -3.64 7.49 23.59
CA ILE A 600 -3.38 8.76 22.95
C ILE A 600 -2.19 8.52 22.02
N GLN A 601 -2.34 8.85 20.75
CA GLN A 601 -1.28 8.74 19.74
C GLN A 601 -0.98 10.11 19.15
N TYR A 602 0.29 10.43 18.98
CA TYR A 602 0.79 11.63 18.35
C TYR A 602 1.69 11.25 17.19
N SER A 603 1.48 11.86 16.03
CA SER A 603 2.28 11.68 14.81
C SER A 603 2.78 13.01 14.32
N TYR A 604 4.06 13.12 14.01
CA TYR A 604 4.70 14.28 13.41
C TYR A 604 5.51 13.84 12.19
N LEU A 605 5.34 14.52 11.07
CA LEU A 605 6.17 14.39 9.87
C LEU A 605 6.71 15.76 9.48
N SER A 606 8.02 15.81 9.18
CA SER A 606 8.64 17.03 8.65
C SER A 606 8.23 17.26 7.19
N GLU A 607 8.53 18.45 6.68
CA GLU A 607 8.32 18.81 5.28
C GLU A 607 8.99 17.82 4.32
N GLN A 608 8.39 17.64 3.14
CA GLN A 608 8.86 16.78 2.05
C GLN A 608 8.66 17.49 0.71
N PHE A 609 9.47 17.14 -0.27
CA PHE A 609 9.22 17.54 -1.67
C PHE A 609 8.31 16.57 -2.38
N ASN A 610 7.56 17.05 -3.39
CA ASN A 610 6.63 16.24 -4.18
C ASN A 610 7.17 15.91 -5.58
N ASP A 611 8.30 16.48 -5.95
CA ASP A 611 8.95 16.29 -7.25
C ASP A 611 10.49 16.30 -7.12
N PRO A 612 11.22 15.69 -8.10
CA PRO A 612 12.68 15.57 -8.07
C PRO A 612 13.44 16.91 -8.11
N LEU A 613 12.82 17.96 -8.65
CA LEU A 613 13.43 19.30 -8.75
C LEU A 613 13.37 20.07 -7.43
N ASN A 614 12.70 19.52 -6.41
CA ASN A 614 12.45 20.18 -5.13
C ASN A 614 11.74 21.53 -5.26
N SER A 615 10.73 21.56 -6.11
CA SER A 615 10.01 22.78 -6.44
C SER A 615 9.22 23.32 -5.26
N GLU A 616 9.22 24.68 -5.13
CA GLU A 616 8.36 25.38 -4.18
C GLU A 616 6.95 25.59 -4.75
N PRO A 617 5.92 25.78 -3.89
CA PRO A 617 4.58 26.12 -4.34
C PRO A 617 4.54 27.41 -5.16
N PHE A 618 3.70 27.47 -6.18
CA PHE A 618 3.52 28.69 -6.96
C PHE A 618 2.87 29.79 -6.12
N SER A 619 3.46 30.98 -6.13
CA SER A 619 2.88 32.18 -5.51
C SER A 619 1.62 32.67 -6.25
N ASP A 620 1.56 32.44 -7.56
CA ASP A 620 0.39 32.72 -8.40
C ASP A 620 -0.54 31.49 -8.40
N SER A 621 -1.68 31.62 -7.70
CA SER A 621 -2.69 30.57 -7.62
C SER A 621 -3.34 30.23 -8.97
N THR A 622 -3.17 31.08 -10.01
CA THR A 622 -3.70 30.84 -11.36
C THR A 622 -2.71 30.11 -12.26
N ALA A 623 -1.48 29.88 -11.80
CA ALA A 623 -0.49 29.12 -12.54
C ALA A 623 -1.04 27.71 -12.92
N PRO A 624 -0.67 27.17 -14.10
CA PRO A 624 -1.19 25.89 -14.57
C PRO A 624 -1.04 24.73 -13.57
N ASN A 625 0.07 24.71 -12.83
CA ASN A 625 0.44 23.66 -11.90
C ASN A 625 0.25 24.05 -10.42
N ALA A 626 -0.50 25.16 -10.15
CA ALA A 626 -0.81 25.56 -8.77
C ALA A 626 -1.59 24.45 -8.04
N GLY A 627 -1.14 24.10 -6.84
CA GLY A 627 -1.66 23.00 -6.04
C GLY A 627 -1.07 21.63 -6.39
N ILE A 628 -0.50 21.44 -7.59
CA ILE A 628 0.05 20.18 -8.08
C ILE A 628 1.53 20.07 -7.70
N ILE A 629 2.31 21.12 -8.00
CA ILE A 629 3.74 21.21 -7.71
C ILE A 629 3.94 21.99 -6.41
N GLY A 630 4.95 21.60 -5.63
CA GLY A 630 5.34 22.26 -4.39
C GLY A 630 5.60 21.27 -3.25
N THR A 631 6.00 21.81 -2.11
CA THR A 631 6.28 21.02 -0.91
C THR A 631 5.00 20.45 -0.26
N LEU A 632 5.16 19.35 0.46
CA LEU A 632 4.21 18.85 1.45
C LEU A 632 4.66 19.39 2.81
N PRO A 633 3.94 20.38 3.40
CA PRO A 633 4.37 21.00 4.65
C PRO A 633 4.48 20.01 5.81
N ALA A 634 5.29 20.35 6.80
CA ALA A 634 5.32 19.61 8.05
C ALA A 634 3.94 19.66 8.73
N TYR A 635 3.53 18.53 9.33
CA TYR A 635 2.26 18.42 10.04
C TYR A 635 2.36 17.55 11.28
N ASP A 636 1.43 17.74 12.19
CA ASP A 636 1.24 16.87 13.33
C ASP A 636 -0.24 16.55 13.55
N VAL A 637 -0.51 15.36 14.08
CA VAL A 637 -1.87 14.88 14.37
C VAL A 637 -1.88 14.12 15.68
N MET A 638 -2.91 14.35 16.49
CA MET A 638 -3.15 13.62 17.72
C MET A 638 -4.49 12.88 17.67
N ASP A 639 -4.49 11.62 18.07
CA ASP A 639 -5.69 10.77 18.12
C ASP A 639 -5.92 10.24 19.53
N LEU A 640 -7.21 10.13 19.92
CA LEU A 640 -7.65 9.54 21.19
C LEU A 640 -8.59 8.37 20.91
N SER A 641 -8.32 7.23 21.52
CA SER A 641 -9.20 6.06 21.48
C SER A 641 -9.43 5.52 22.88
N LEU A 642 -10.68 5.18 23.19
CA LEU A 642 -11.12 4.66 24.48
C LEU A 642 -11.93 3.39 24.27
N SER A 643 -11.79 2.42 25.15
CA SER A 643 -12.60 1.20 25.13
C SER A 643 -12.97 0.70 26.52
N TYR A 644 -14.15 0.14 26.66
CA TYR A 644 -14.65 -0.50 27.87
C TYR A 644 -15.27 -1.85 27.55
N THR A 645 -14.77 -2.91 28.22
CA THR A 645 -15.25 -4.27 28.02
C THR A 645 -16.05 -4.73 29.21
N TYR A 646 -17.29 -5.21 28.97
CA TYR A 646 -18.12 -5.83 30.00
C TYR A 646 -18.68 -7.16 29.50
N LYS A 647 -18.20 -8.26 30.04
CA LYS A 647 -18.53 -9.63 29.58
C LYS A 647 -18.22 -9.78 28.10
N ASN A 648 -19.25 -9.98 27.27
CA ASN A 648 -19.16 -10.16 25.83
C ASN A 648 -19.38 -8.86 25.03
N TRP A 649 -19.57 -7.72 25.72
CA TRP A 649 -19.79 -6.43 25.11
C TRP A 649 -18.54 -5.58 25.20
N ARG A 650 -18.22 -4.91 24.13
CA ARG A 650 -17.14 -3.90 24.08
C ARG A 650 -17.69 -2.62 23.47
N LEU A 651 -17.61 -1.53 24.21
CA LEU A 651 -17.88 -0.18 23.73
C LEU A 651 -16.57 0.51 23.44
N GLU A 652 -16.44 1.07 22.24
CA GLU A 652 -15.29 1.87 21.84
C GLU A 652 -15.77 3.27 21.45
N ALA A 653 -14.97 4.29 21.75
CA ALA A 653 -15.20 5.65 21.31
C ALA A 653 -13.87 6.36 21.08
N GLY A 654 -13.82 7.30 20.16
CA GLY A 654 -12.57 8.03 19.92
C GLY A 654 -12.75 9.30 19.13
N ILE A 655 -11.66 10.04 19.06
CA ILE A 655 -11.50 11.29 18.35
C ILE A 655 -10.27 11.17 17.48
N ASN A 656 -10.45 11.23 16.17
CA ASN A 656 -9.34 11.38 15.25
C ASN A 656 -9.03 12.86 15.07
N ASN A 657 -7.76 13.21 14.91
CA ASN A 657 -7.29 14.59 14.78
C ASN A 657 -7.81 15.48 15.93
N LEU A 658 -7.48 15.11 17.16
CA LEU A 658 -7.94 15.80 18.39
C LEU A 658 -7.63 17.30 18.40
N LEU A 659 -6.51 17.71 17.79
CA LEU A 659 -6.06 19.10 17.70
C LEU A 659 -6.79 19.91 16.63
N ASP A 660 -7.51 19.23 15.73
CA ASP A 660 -8.23 19.84 14.60
C ASP A 660 -7.31 20.56 13.61
N ASN A 661 -6.13 20.02 13.39
CA ASN A 661 -5.15 20.59 12.47
C ASN A 661 -5.61 20.38 11.02
N SER A 662 -5.57 21.44 10.22
CA SER A 662 -5.74 21.37 8.77
C SER A 662 -4.40 21.01 8.14
N TYR A 663 -4.33 19.89 7.42
CA TYR A 663 -3.11 19.40 6.77
C TYR A 663 -3.46 18.61 5.52
N PHE A 664 -2.44 18.32 4.74
CA PHE A 664 -2.53 17.39 3.61
C PHE A 664 -1.22 16.59 3.50
N THR A 665 -1.34 15.42 2.89
CA THR A 665 -0.22 14.49 2.73
C THR A 665 0.08 14.16 1.27
N GLN A 666 -0.70 14.74 0.34
CA GLN A 666 -0.59 14.46 -1.09
C GLN A 666 -0.89 15.70 -1.92
N ARG A 667 -0.06 15.93 -2.95
CA ARG A 667 -0.34 16.76 -4.13
C ARG A 667 -0.51 15.79 -5.30
N ALA A 668 -1.73 15.60 -5.76
CA ALA A 668 -2.01 14.65 -6.83
C ALA A 668 -1.81 15.32 -8.19
N THR A 669 -1.12 14.63 -9.11
CA THR A 669 -0.95 15.06 -10.51
C THR A 669 -2.16 14.70 -11.38
N GLY A 670 -2.92 13.70 -10.97
CA GLY A 670 -4.13 13.21 -11.60
C GLY A 670 -5.15 12.77 -10.57
N TYR A 671 -5.97 11.78 -10.88
CA TYR A 671 -6.98 11.24 -9.98
C TYR A 671 -6.37 10.84 -8.59
N PRO A 672 -6.97 11.20 -7.45
CA PRO A 672 -8.25 11.91 -7.19
C PRO A 672 -8.20 13.44 -7.34
N GLY A 673 -7.05 14.02 -7.69
CA GLY A 673 -6.86 15.43 -7.99
C GLY A 673 -7.33 15.84 -9.39
N PRO A 674 -6.57 16.71 -10.08
CA PRO A 674 -5.27 17.25 -9.64
C PRO A 674 -5.36 18.21 -8.45
N GLY A 675 -4.23 18.39 -7.77
CA GLY A 675 -4.06 19.36 -6.69
C GLY A 675 -3.91 18.75 -5.29
N ILE A 676 -3.98 19.59 -4.28
CA ILE A 676 -3.89 19.22 -2.87
C ILE A 676 -5.11 18.38 -2.47
N ILE A 677 -4.87 17.24 -1.84
CA ILE A 677 -5.91 16.40 -1.26
C ILE A 677 -5.92 16.63 0.26
N PRO A 678 -6.89 17.40 0.79
CA PRO A 678 -6.98 17.69 2.23
C PRO A 678 -7.24 16.41 3.04
N ALA A 679 -6.58 16.30 4.19
CA ALA A 679 -6.86 15.26 5.17
C ALA A 679 -8.12 15.59 6.00
N GLU A 680 -8.69 14.56 6.65
CA GLU A 680 -9.89 14.76 7.47
C GLU A 680 -9.63 15.66 8.68
N PRO A 681 -10.52 16.63 8.98
CA PRO A 681 -10.49 17.40 10.21
C PRO A 681 -10.82 16.52 11.43
N ARG A 682 -11.10 17.11 12.58
CA ARG A 682 -11.52 16.36 13.77
C ARG A 682 -12.79 15.54 13.51
N THR A 683 -12.70 14.24 13.75
CA THR A 683 -13.84 13.31 13.62
C THR A 683 -14.03 12.48 14.89
N PHE A 684 -15.29 12.08 15.12
CA PHE A 684 -15.69 11.27 16.26
C PHE A 684 -16.24 9.94 15.78
N TYR A 685 -16.05 8.89 16.56
CA TYR A 685 -16.68 7.59 16.31
C TYR A 685 -17.08 6.88 17.60
N THR A 686 -18.06 6.01 17.49
CA THR A 686 -18.44 5.08 18.55
C THR A 686 -18.75 3.71 17.95
N THR A 687 -18.21 2.67 18.54
CA THR A 687 -18.41 1.27 18.12
C THR A 687 -18.96 0.45 19.27
N LEU A 688 -19.99 -0.35 19.00
CA LEU A 688 -20.49 -1.39 19.90
C LEU A 688 -20.19 -2.77 19.29
N GLN A 689 -19.50 -3.61 20.06
CA GLN A 689 -19.24 -5.00 19.70
C GLN A 689 -19.96 -5.93 20.64
#